data_584632c529eb0645cbf1bb215dccdf04
#
_entry.id   584632c529eb0645cbf1bb215dccdf04
#
_cell.length_a   1.000
_cell.length_b   1.000
_cell.length_c   1.000
_cell.angle_alpha   90.00
_cell.angle_beta   90.00
_cell.angle_gamma   90.00
#
_symmetry.space_group_name_H-M   'P 1'
#
loop_
_entity.id
_entity.type
_entity.pdbx_description
1 polymer ?
#
loop_
_entity_poly.entity_id
_entity_poly.type
_entity_poly.pdbx_seq_one_letter_code
_entity_poly.pdbx_strand_id
1 'polypeptide(L)'
;MLTFRGAGQARVFLFLPASIALAGVASAGVRLDEIVVTATRMQAPLTVITDAKAPRQPLPAHDGADYLKTIPGFSVIRKGGTDGDPVFRGMAASRVNILLDGEQVLGGCGMRMDPPTAYVFPEAYDRIVVVKGPQTVLNGPGSSAASVSFERDVPRFDERGYSAYASALGASAGRSDLVGDLRLGNAAVYGLLTGTRAASDDYADGSGERVHSAYERWSTSGAIGWTPDAATVVELSGVRSDGEAAYADRAMDGVAFDRDNVGLRFERSAAEGRVRRIEAQAYYNYVDHVMDNYSLRQFVPTPAMPGRSVQNPDRRTAGGKAAVELAWQPGTSATLGADLQQNAHSLRATMSQDLRPYQSLARVDDAWFRSVGLFGELNHPLGARDRVIAGARADAWQARDERDTLRIGMATVTNPTANATRHTTLPSGFARLEHDVSGRPVTLFAGLGHVQRFPDFWELISSGKESVDSLSAFRTAPEKTTQLDTGLVYSAERLAASVSAFYSSVDDYILIETGYLKGMRSVTVTRNIDARTWGGEADATFALTARWQLAGTLAYTRGENQTDDLPLAQMPPLELRTGLNYTDQRWSAGMLWRTVAEQDRYALRQGNVVGQDLGPTGGFGVLSLNAGWRPAAGVLVSAGVDNLFDKTYAEHLSRGGAAVSGFEQTTRVNEPGRTLWLKVGASFD
;
A
#
# COMPACT_ATOMS: atom_id res chain seq x y z
N MET A 1 23.62 -43.21 -23.88
CA MET A 1 24.16 -43.43 -22.52
C MET A 1 25.01 -42.22 -22.18
N LEU A 2 24.40 -41.15 -21.68
CA LEU A 2 25.06 -39.92 -21.22
C LEU A 2 24.37 -39.51 -19.94
N THR A 3 25.10 -39.65 -18.88
CA THR A 3 24.69 -39.34 -17.49
C THR A 3 24.84 -37.85 -17.27
N PHE A 4 23.78 -37.13 -16.99
CA PHE A 4 23.81 -35.81 -16.41
C PHE A 4 23.87 -35.95 -14.87
N ARG A 5 24.99 -35.63 -14.29
CA ARG A 5 25.15 -35.26 -12.87
C ARG A 5 25.44 -33.76 -12.84
N GLY A 6 24.70 -33.05 -12.05
CA GLY A 6 24.98 -31.65 -11.73
C GLY A 6 23.77 -30.97 -11.06
N ALA A 7 23.43 -31.39 -9.84
CA ALA A 7 22.56 -30.59 -8.98
C ALA A 7 23.38 -29.45 -8.38
N GLY A 8 23.38 -28.29 -9.04
CA GLY A 8 23.86 -27.05 -8.46
C GLY A 8 22.85 -26.54 -7.43
N GLN A 9 23.25 -26.52 -6.17
CA GLN A 9 22.49 -25.84 -5.11
C GLN A 9 22.51 -24.33 -5.40
N ALA A 10 21.38 -23.79 -5.88
CA ALA A 10 21.17 -22.35 -5.90
C ALA A 10 21.15 -21.85 -4.46
N ARG A 11 22.22 -21.20 -4.04
CA ARG A 11 22.27 -20.43 -2.81
C ARG A 11 21.48 -19.15 -3.06
N VAL A 12 20.22 -19.16 -2.64
CA VAL A 12 19.38 -17.97 -2.55
C VAL A 12 19.98 -17.08 -1.47
N PHE A 13 20.73 -16.06 -1.87
CA PHE A 13 21.12 -14.97 -0.97
C PHE A 13 19.91 -14.04 -0.83
N LEU A 14 19.22 -14.16 0.30
CA LEU A 14 18.22 -13.19 0.73
C LEU A 14 18.94 -11.87 1.08
N PHE A 15 18.85 -10.88 0.20
CA PHE A 15 19.21 -9.52 0.53
C PHE A 15 18.00 -8.81 1.12
N LEU A 16 17.97 -8.65 2.44
CA LEU A 16 17.02 -7.77 3.13
C LEU A 16 17.51 -6.33 3.01
N PRO A 17 16.66 -5.38 2.60
CA PRO A 17 16.88 -3.98 2.90
C PRO A 17 16.64 -3.79 4.39
N ALA A 18 17.56 -3.07 5.06
CA ALA A 18 17.55 -2.76 6.48
C ALA A 18 17.50 -3.98 7.41
N SER A 19 18.66 -4.50 7.71
CA SER A 19 19.08 -5.13 8.98
C SER A 19 18.03 -5.90 9.79
N ILE A 20 17.30 -6.81 9.17
CA ILE A 20 16.82 -7.96 9.90
C ILE A 20 17.88 -9.06 9.67
N ALA A 21 18.89 -9.07 10.51
CA ALA A 21 19.76 -10.23 10.62
C ALA A 21 18.91 -11.40 11.10
N LEU A 22 18.39 -12.19 10.17
CA LEU A 22 17.84 -13.50 10.45
C LEU A 22 19.01 -14.39 10.87
N ALA A 23 19.43 -14.25 12.14
CA ALA A 23 20.30 -15.23 12.77
C ALA A 23 19.50 -16.55 12.82
N GLY A 24 19.89 -17.46 11.95
CA GLY A 24 19.70 -18.88 12.00
C GLY A 24 18.37 -19.41 12.55
N VAL A 25 17.38 -19.61 11.70
CA VAL A 25 16.41 -20.70 11.89
C VAL A 25 16.73 -21.78 10.86
N ALA A 26 17.75 -22.57 11.16
CA ALA A 26 17.93 -23.89 10.56
C ALA A 26 17.01 -24.86 11.28
N SER A 27 15.80 -25.03 10.79
CA SER A 27 15.01 -26.24 11.03
C SER A 27 14.32 -26.60 9.74
N ALA A 28 14.92 -27.50 8.99
CA ALA A 28 14.36 -28.08 7.78
C ALA A 28 13.30 -29.13 8.17
N GLY A 29 12.14 -28.66 8.60
CA GLY A 29 10.91 -29.42 8.45
C GLY A 29 10.39 -29.17 7.03
N VAL A 30 10.12 -30.22 6.25
CA VAL A 30 9.53 -30.10 4.93
C VAL A 30 8.13 -29.49 5.08
N ARG A 31 8.05 -28.15 5.05
CA ARG A 31 6.78 -27.45 4.85
C ARG A 31 6.49 -27.48 3.35
N LEU A 32 5.39 -28.08 2.99
CA LEU A 32 4.82 -27.88 1.66
C LEU A 32 4.23 -26.46 1.66
N ASP A 33 4.80 -25.57 0.87
CA ASP A 33 4.28 -24.21 0.70
C ASP A 33 2.89 -24.26 0.09
N GLU A 34 1.98 -23.45 0.61
CA GLU A 34 0.64 -23.29 0.05
C GLU A 34 0.73 -22.83 -1.41
N ILE A 35 -0.07 -23.46 -2.29
CA ILE A 35 -0.14 -23.01 -3.69
C ILE A 35 -0.93 -21.69 -3.78
N VAL A 36 -2.01 -21.57 -2.99
CA VAL A 36 -2.81 -20.34 -2.89
C VAL A 36 -2.77 -19.85 -1.45
N VAL A 37 -2.21 -18.68 -1.23
CA VAL A 37 -2.06 -18.11 0.11
C VAL A 37 -3.40 -17.59 0.62
N THR A 38 -3.87 -18.14 1.74
CA THR A 38 -5.12 -17.76 2.40
C THR A 38 -4.89 -16.95 3.69
N ALA A 39 -3.68 -17.02 4.26
CA ALA A 39 -3.29 -16.27 5.46
C ALA A 39 -1.84 -15.82 5.36
N THR A 40 -1.60 -14.55 5.62
CA THR A 40 -0.25 -14.00 5.68
C THR A 40 0.19 -13.85 7.12
N ARG A 41 1.39 -14.35 7.43
CA ARG A 41 1.95 -14.39 8.79
C ARG A 41 2.94 -13.26 9.04
N MET A 42 3.07 -12.86 10.30
CA MET A 42 4.19 -12.06 10.79
C MET A 42 5.39 -12.98 11.06
N GLN A 43 6.50 -12.80 10.34
CA GLN A 43 7.67 -13.66 10.44
C GLN A 43 8.67 -13.18 11.52
N ALA A 44 8.70 -11.88 11.77
CA ALA A 44 9.52 -11.24 12.79
C ALA A 44 8.68 -10.16 13.50
N PRO A 45 9.07 -9.69 14.68
CA PRO A 45 8.34 -8.64 15.38
C PRO A 45 7.97 -7.47 14.47
N LEU A 46 6.66 -7.23 14.32
CA LEU A 46 6.04 -6.15 13.55
C LEU A 46 6.41 -6.14 12.04
N THR A 47 6.93 -7.26 11.52
CA THR A 47 7.35 -7.35 10.12
C THR A 47 6.65 -8.50 9.41
N VAL A 48 6.07 -8.19 8.24
CA VAL A 48 5.49 -9.18 7.31
C VAL A 48 6.27 -9.12 6.00
N ILE A 49 6.78 -10.25 5.55
CA ILE A 49 7.40 -10.41 4.23
C ILE A 49 6.59 -11.44 3.46
N THR A 50 6.23 -11.14 2.23
CA THR A 50 5.37 -12.02 1.45
C THR A 50 5.77 -12.02 -0.02
N ASP A 51 5.70 -13.19 -0.66
CA ASP A 51 5.90 -13.37 -2.09
C ASP A 51 4.74 -12.71 -2.85
N ALA A 52 5.08 -11.79 -3.74
CA ALA A 52 4.12 -11.04 -4.53
C ALA A 52 3.53 -11.87 -5.69
N LYS A 53 4.23 -12.90 -6.15
CA LYS A 53 3.86 -13.78 -7.28
C LYS A 53 3.00 -14.96 -6.83
N ALA A 54 3.00 -15.30 -5.54
CA ALA A 54 2.16 -16.38 -5.00
C ALA A 54 0.67 -16.03 -5.15
N PRO A 55 -0.16 -16.92 -5.77
CA PRO A 55 -1.60 -16.72 -5.84
C PRO A 55 -2.22 -16.55 -4.48
N ARG A 56 -3.22 -15.68 -4.37
CA ARG A 56 -3.90 -15.33 -3.11
C ARG A 56 -5.40 -15.42 -3.22
N GLN A 57 -6.03 -15.59 -2.05
CA GLN A 57 -7.46 -15.51 -1.90
C GLN A 57 -7.82 -14.57 -0.71
N PRO A 58 -8.86 -13.73 -0.76
CA PRO A 58 -9.83 -13.66 -1.86
C PRO A 58 -9.16 -13.13 -3.14
N LEU A 59 -9.81 -13.32 -4.26
CA LEU A 59 -9.46 -13.00 -5.66
C LEU A 59 -8.05 -12.41 -5.86
N PRO A 60 -7.17 -13.00 -6.70
CA PRO A 60 -5.83 -12.49 -6.94
C PRO A 60 -5.83 -10.99 -7.25
N ALA A 61 -5.03 -10.24 -6.52
CA ALA A 61 -5.01 -8.79 -6.58
C ALA A 61 -4.35 -8.28 -7.87
N HIS A 62 -4.93 -7.27 -8.50
CA HIS A 62 -4.36 -6.55 -9.64
C HIS A 62 -3.79 -5.18 -9.27
N ASP A 63 -4.08 -4.68 -8.06
CA ASP A 63 -3.50 -3.46 -7.52
C ASP A 63 -2.93 -3.67 -6.11
N GLY A 64 -2.13 -2.69 -5.65
CA GLY A 64 -1.46 -2.80 -4.38
C GLY A 64 -2.40 -2.78 -3.17
N ALA A 65 -3.54 -2.10 -3.25
CA ALA A 65 -4.48 -2.01 -2.15
C ALA A 65 -5.22 -3.34 -1.92
N ASP A 66 -5.72 -3.95 -2.99
CA ASP A 66 -6.37 -5.26 -2.93
C ASP A 66 -5.40 -6.35 -2.47
N TYR A 67 -4.11 -6.23 -2.79
CA TYR A 67 -3.11 -7.11 -2.21
C TYR A 67 -2.97 -6.92 -0.70
N LEU A 68 -2.81 -5.68 -0.26
CA LEU A 68 -2.58 -5.35 1.16
C LEU A 68 -3.75 -5.78 2.04
N LYS A 69 -5.00 -5.72 1.57
CA LYS A 69 -6.16 -6.18 2.35
C LYS A 69 -6.10 -7.67 2.70
N THR A 70 -5.22 -8.46 2.09
CA THR A 70 -4.99 -9.86 2.48
C THR A 70 -4.12 -10.02 3.73
N ILE A 71 -3.49 -8.94 4.20
CA ILE A 71 -2.61 -8.90 5.38
C ILE A 71 -3.43 -8.44 6.60
N PRO A 72 -3.39 -9.13 7.75
CA PRO A 72 -4.15 -8.76 8.94
C PRO A 72 -3.88 -7.32 9.40
N GLY A 73 -4.95 -6.58 9.69
CA GLY A 73 -4.92 -5.17 10.07
C GLY A 73 -5.08 -4.19 8.90
N PHE A 74 -4.94 -4.67 7.64
CA PHE A 74 -5.27 -3.87 6.47
C PHE A 74 -6.74 -4.02 6.06
N SER A 75 -7.30 -2.90 5.63
CA SER A 75 -8.60 -2.77 4.95
C SER A 75 -8.42 -1.89 3.72
N VAL A 76 -9.44 -1.80 2.88
CA VAL A 76 -9.41 -0.97 1.67
C VAL A 76 -10.68 -0.12 1.60
N ILE A 77 -10.52 1.14 1.28
CA ILE A 77 -11.63 2.03 0.93
C ILE A 77 -11.94 1.85 -0.55
N ARG A 78 -13.03 1.14 -0.86
CA ARG A 78 -13.46 0.86 -2.23
C ARG A 78 -14.12 2.08 -2.87
N LYS A 79 -13.81 2.29 -4.15
CA LYS A 79 -14.32 3.38 -4.98
C LYS A 79 -15.02 2.87 -6.25
N GLY A 80 -14.59 1.70 -6.73
CA GLY A 80 -15.02 1.01 -7.94
C GLY A 80 -14.32 -0.34 -8.05
N GLY A 81 -13.88 -0.73 -9.25
CA GLY A 81 -13.20 -2.00 -9.51
C GLY A 81 -11.70 -2.00 -9.14
N THR A 82 -11.07 -0.85 -9.10
CA THR A 82 -9.63 -0.68 -8.83
C THR A 82 -9.36 0.58 -7.98
N ASP A 83 -8.09 0.85 -7.69
CA ASP A 83 -7.57 2.08 -7.08
C ASP A 83 -8.13 2.39 -5.69
N GLY A 84 -8.48 1.35 -4.94
CA GLY A 84 -8.83 1.48 -3.54
C GLY A 84 -7.65 2.08 -2.72
N ASP A 85 -7.97 2.78 -1.64
CA ASP A 85 -6.95 3.25 -0.70
C ASP A 85 -6.72 2.22 0.40
N PRO A 86 -5.47 1.82 0.68
CA PRO A 86 -5.16 0.97 1.81
C PRO A 86 -5.32 1.73 3.13
N VAL A 87 -5.87 1.03 4.11
CA VAL A 87 -6.04 1.51 5.49
C VAL A 87 -5.41 0.50 6.41
N PHE A 88 -4.52 0.92 7.28
CA PHE A 88 -3.94 0.06 8.30
C PHE A 88 -4.33 0.54 9.70
N ARG A 89 -4.96 -0.33 10.52
CA ARG A 89 -5.43 0.01 11.87
C ARG A 89 -6.32 1.28 11.89
N GLY A 90 -7.20 1.44 10.89
CA GLY A 90 -8.04 2.64 10.74
C GLY A 90 -7.33 3.89 10.22
N MET A 91 -6.03 3.81 9.98
CA MET A 91 -5.23 4.92 9.49
C MET A 91 -5.03 4.83 7.98
N ALA A 92 -5.43 5.86 7.24
CA ALA A 92 -5.40 5.92 5.77
C ALA A 92 -4.46 7.00 5.24
N ALA A 93 -4.35 7.07 3.93
CA ALA A 93 -3.60 8.07 3.17
C ALA A 93 -2.10 8.07 3.50
N SER A 94 -1.49 9.24 3.68
CA SER A 94 -0.06 9.38 3.96
C SER A 94 0.40 8.91 5.35
N ARG A 95 -0.52 8.36 6.17
CA ARG A 95 -0.18 7.63 7.41
C ARG A 95 0.39 6.24 7.10
N VAL A 96 0.08 5.70 5.92
CA VAL A 96 0.69 4.48 5.36
C VAL A 96 1.67 4.90 4.27
N ASN A 97 2.96 4.68 4.50
CA ASN A 97 3.99 4.98 3.51
C ASN A 97 4.12 3.83 2.51
N ILE A 98 4.03 4.13 1.21
CA ILE A 98 4.14 3.14 0.13
C ILE A 98 5.38 3.46 -0.69
N LEU A 99 6.26 2.47 -0.81
CA LEU A 99 7.50 2.55 -1.57
C LEU A 99 7.50 1.51 -2.70
N LEU A 100 7.96 1.92 -3.87
CA LEU A 100 8.17 1.05 -5.04
C LEU A 100 9.66 1.02 -5.34
N ASP A 101 10.33 -0.09 -5.07
CA ASP A 101 11.80 -0.20 -5.14
C ASP A 101 12.54 0.92 -4.37
N GLY A 102 11.97 1.33 -3.23
CA GLY A 102 12.51 2.41 -2.38
C GLY A 102 12.09 3.83 -2.78
N GLU A 103 11.34 4.00 -3.87
CA GLU A 103 10.88 5.29 -4.38
C GLU A 103 9.46 5.62 -3.91
N GLN A 104 9.19 6.89 -3.63
CA GLN A 104 7.83 7.37 -3.34
C GLN A 104 7.14 7.82 -4.62
N VAL A 105 5.96 7.27 -4.88
CA VAL A 105 5.06 7.71 -5.94
C VAL A 105 3.90 8.46 -5.31
N LEU A 106 3.67 9.69 -5.77
CA LEU A 106 2.56 10.51 -5.31
C LEU A 106 1.57 10.71 -6.46
N GLY A 107 0.30 10.38 -6.23
CA GLY A 107 -0.75 10.57 -7.20
C GLY A 107 -1.04 12.04 -7.49
N GLY A 108 -1.56 12.33 -8.68
CA GLY A 108 -1.90 13.67 -9.15
C GLY A 108 -3.29 14.15 -8.71
N CYS A 109 -4.26 13.25 -8.52
CA CYS A 109 -5.64 13.63 -8.27
C CYS A 109 -5.86 14.30 -6.91
N GLY A 110 -6.38 15.53 -6.91
CA GLY A 110 -6.77 16.25 -5.70
C GLY A 110 -7.85 15.56 -4.85
N MET A 111 -8.59 14.61 -5.43
CA MET A 111 -9.60 13.78 -4.76
C MET A 111 -9.09 12.35 -4.49
N ARG A 112 -7.79 12.12 -4.66
CA ARG A 112 -7.10 10.85 -4.39
C ARG A 112 -7.73 9.65 -5.13
N MET A 113 -8.00 9.80 -6.43
CA MET A 113 -8.43 8.71 -7.30
C MET A 113 -7.29 7.73 -7.57
N ASP A 114 -6.09 8.23 -7.61
CA ASP A 114 -4.83 7.56 -7.89
C ASP A 114 -3.89 7.50 -6.66
N PRO A 115 -4.24 6.73 -5.61
CA PRO A 115 -3.30 6.50 -4.51
C PRO A 115 -2.02 5.82 -5.03
N PRO A 116 -0.90 5.85 -4.30
CA PRO A 116 0.34 5.18 -4.72
C PRO A 116 0.16 3.72 -5.14
N THR A 117 -0.76 3.01 -4.49
CA THR A 117 -1.13 1.62 -4.80
C THR A 117 -1.83 1.43 -6.15
N ALA A 118 -2.37 2.50 -6.73
CA ALA A 118 -2.92 2.50 -8.08
C ALA A 118 -1.83 2.24 -9.16
N TYR A 119 -0.58 2.58 -8.88
CA TYR A 119 0.56 2.37 -9.79
C TYR A 119 1.29 1.05 -9.57
N VAL A 120 0.72 0.16 -8.76
CA VAL A 120 1.28 -1.15 -8.42
C VAL A 120 0.48 -2.25 -9.10
N PHE A 121 1.17 -3.13 -9.83
CA PHE A 121 0.70 -4.48 -10.11
C PHE A 121 1.56 -5.43 -9.26
N PRO A 122 1.01 -6.10 -8.23
CA PRO A 122 1.82 -6.82 -7.24
C PRO A 122 2.80 -7.83 -7.83
N GLU A 123 2.39 -8.62 -8.83
CA GLU A 123 3.23 -9.65 -9.45
C GLU A 123 4.40 -9.11 -10.29
N ALA A 124 4.46 -7.78 -10.52
CA ALA A 124 5.64 -7.14 -11.11
C ALA A 124 6.81 -7.02 -10.11
N TYR A 125 6.59 -7.41 -8.85
CA TYR A 125 7.57 -7.39 -7.77
C TYR A 125 7.85 -8.81 -7.27
N ASP A 126 8.98 -9.00 -6.59
CA ASP A 126 9.36 -10.30 -6.06
C ASP A 126 8.86 -10.49 -4.62
N ARG A 127 8.86 -9.40 -3.83
CA ARG A 127 8.37 -9.43 -2.46
C ARG A 127 7.71 -8.14 -2.05
N ILE A 128 6.88 -8.24 -1.02
CA ILE A 128 6.28 -7.10 -0.36
C ILE A 128 6.66 -7.17 1.11
N VAL A 129 7.21 -6.06 1.62
CA VAL A 129 7.66 -5.94 3.01
C VAL A 129 6.76 -4.91 3.69
N VAL A 130 6.17 -5.30 4.83
CA VAL A 130 5.35 -4.42 5.66
C VAL A 130 5.98 -4.32 7.04
N VAL A 131 6.28 -3.10 7.47
CA VAL A 131 6.64 -2.78 8.86
C VAL A 131 5.43 -2.11 9.52
N LYS A 132 4.90 -2.74 10.56
CA LYS A 132 3.71 -2.30 11.28
C LYS A 132 4.08 -1.24 12.33
N GLY A 133 3.33 -0.15 12.38
CA GLY A 133 3.56 0.95 13.33
C GLY A 133 4.80 1.79 13.05
N PRO A 134 5.10 2.77 13.91
CA PRO A 134 6.28 3.63 13.82
C PRO A 134 7.53 2.94 14.38
N GLN A 135 7.95 1.82 13.76
CA GLN A 135 9.00 0.91 14.26
C GLN A 135 10.21 0.82 13.32
N THR A 136 10.37 1.80 12.44
CA THR A 136 11.57 2.06 11.63
C THR A 136 11.64 3.53 11.25
N VAL A 137 12.86 4.06 11.06
CA VAL A 137 13.11 5.42 10.55
C VAL A 137 13.74 5.42 9.16
N LEU A 138 13.95 4.26 8.57
CA LEU A 138 14.71 4.08 7.32
C LEU A 138 13.88 4.34 6.05
N ASN A 139 12.55 4.30 6.15
CA ASN A 139 11.64 4.28 5.00
C ASN A 139 11.01 5.63 4.67
N GLY A 140 11.67 6.74 5.02
CA GLY A 140 11.15 8.09 4.79
C GLY A 140 10.32 8.65 5.96
N PRO A 141 9.88 9.91 5.87
CA PRO A 141 9.20 10.63 6.94
C PRO A 141 7.72 10.23 7.08
N GLY A 142 7.16 10.41 8.28
CA GLY A 142 5.71 10.47 8.52
C GLY A 142 4.96 9.13 8.51
N SER A 143 5.64 7.99 8.51
CA SER A 143 5.06 6.65 8.52
C SER A 143 4.47 6.30 9.89
N SER A 144 3.29 6.87 10.22
CA SER A 144 2.70 6.70 11.55
C SER A 144 1.94 5.37 11.74
N ALA A 145 1.39 4.81 10.68
CA ALA A 145 0.64 3.55 10.75
C ALA A 145 1.44 2.34 10.27
N ALA A 146 1.98 2.40 9.07
CA ALA A 146 2.78 1.34 8.49
C ALA A 146 3.68 1.87 7.37
N SER A 147 4.76 1.13 7.09
CA SER A 147 5.57 1.28 5.88
C SER A 147 5.46 0.02 5.04
N VAL A 148 5.17 0.17 3.76
CA VAL A 148 5.01 -0.91 2.79
C VAL A 148 5.98 -0.70 1.65
N SER A 149 6.82 -1.69 1.37
CA SER A 149 7.74 -1.70 0.24
C SER A 149 7.38 -2.82 -0.73
N PHE A 150 7.18 -2.48 -1.99
CA PHE A 150 7.11 -3.42 -3.11
C PHE A 150 8.50 -3.47 -3.73
N GLU A 151 9.14 -4.63 -3.76
CA GLU A 151 10.56 -4.76 -4.05
C GLU A 151 10.84 -5.80 -5.12
N ARG A 152 11.77 -5.45 -6.05
CA ARG A 152 12.36 -6.37 -7.02
C ARG A 152 13.74 -6.79 -6.55
N ASP A 153 14.05 -8.08 -6.74
CA ASP A 153 15.37 -8.61 -6.47
C ASP A 153 16.33 -8.26 -7.62
N VAL A 154 17.55 -7.92 -7.25
CA VAL A 154 18.64 -7.71 -8.22
C VAL A 154 19.01 -9.06 -8.84
N PRO A 155 18.86 -9.24 -10.16
CA PRO A 155 19.27 -10.48 -10.81
C PRO A 155 20.78 -10.68 -10.68
N ARG A 156 21.20 -11.93 -10.43
CA ARG A 156 22.62 -12.34 -10.39
C ARG A 156 22.79 -13.57 -11.25
N PHE A 157 23.75 -13.51 -12.14
CA PHE A 157 24.10 -14.60 -13.04
C PHE A 157 25.60 -14.89 -12.93
N ASP A 158 25.99 -16.14 -12.72
CA ASP A 158 27.41 -16.54 -12.70
C ASP A 158 27.96 -16.61 -14.12
N GLU A 159 27.12 -16.94 -15.09
CA GLU A 159 27.41 -17.01 -16.51
C GLU A 159 26.29 -16.39 -17.35
N ARG A 160 26.36 -16.41 -18.64
CA ARG A 160 25.26 -15.96 -19.52
C ARG A 160 24.03 -16.81 -19.29
N GLY A 161 22.93 -16.16 -18.91
CA GLY A 161 21.70 -16.84 -18.60
C GLY A 161 20.50 -15.92 -18.69
N TYR A 162 19.34 -16.51 -18.44
CA TYR A 162 18.08 -15.78 -18.35
C TYR A 162 17.20 -16.46 -17.31
N SER A 163 16.27 -15.71 -16.74
CA SER A 163 15.09 -16.24 -16.06
C SER A 163 13.87 -15.48 -16.53
N ALA A 164 12.72 -16.15 -16.57
CA ALA A 164 11.49 -15.53 -17.00
C ALA A 164 10.31 -16.00 -16.12
N TYR A 165 9.38 -15.11 -15.92
CA TYR A 165 8.09 -15.41 -15.28
C TYR A 165 6.97 -14.85 -16.17
N ALA A 166 5.90 -15.63 -16.32
CA ALA A 166 4.69 -15.16 -16.98
C ALA A 166 3.46 -15.65 -16.23
N SER A 167 2.43 -14.83 -16.13
CA SER A 167 1.14 -15.25 -15.64
C SER A 167 -0.01 -14.66 -16.45
N ALA A 168 -1.12 -15.42 -16.51
CA ALA A 168 -2.38 -15.01 -17.08
C ALA A 168 -3.52 -15.39 -16.15
N LEU A 169 -4.44 -14.44 -15.92
CA LEU A 169 -5.64 -14.65 -15.12
C LEU A 169 -6.86 -14.25 -15.95
N GLY A 170 -7.90 -15.09 -15.90
CA GLY A 170 -9.25 -14.76 -16.36
C GLY A 170 -10.23 -14.90 -15.21
N ALA A 171 -11.20 -13.98 -15.10
CA ALA A 171 -12.20 -14.04 -14.05
C ALA A 171 -13.57 -13.51 -14.51
N SER A 172 -14.59 -13.62 -13.65
CA SER A 172 -15.89 -13.00 -13.85
C SER A 172 -15.76 -11.51 -14.18
N ALA A 173 -16.81 -10.92 -14.75
CA ALA A 173 -16.84 -9.56 -15.26
C ALA A 173 -15.79 -9.29 -16.37
N GLY A 174 -15.52 -10.27 -17.23
CA GLY A 174 -14.56 -10.13 -18.33
C GLY A 174 -13.12 -9.82 -17.89
N ARG A 175 -12.80 -9.98 -16.61
CA ARG A 175 -11.47 -9.65 -16.09
C ARG A 175 -10.39 -10.50 -16.76
N SER A 176 -9.33 -9.84 -17.17
CA SER A 176 -8.12 -10.44 -17.72
C SER A 176 -6.88 -9.71 -17.21
N ASP A 177 -5.95 -10.45 -16.57
CA ASP A 177 -4.68 -9.91 -16.13
C ASP A 177 -3.54 -10.67 -16.80
N LEU A 178 -2.50 -9.97 -17.20
CA LEU A 178 -1.31 -10.53 -17.83
C LEU A 178 -0.06 -9.91 -17.19
N VAL A 179 0.93 -10.76 -16.92
CA VAL A 179 2.26 -10.37 -16.45
C VAL A 179 3.32 -11.10 -17.23
N GLY A 180 4.39 -10.40 -17.62
CA GLY A 180 5.61 -10.97 -18.12
C GLY A 180 6.81 -10.29 -17.47
N ASP A 181 7.76 -11.08 -16.97
CA ASP A 181 9.02 -10.62 -16.36
C ASP A 181 10.15 -11.41 -17.03
N LEU A 182 11.12 -10.71 -17.62
CA LEU A 182 12.28 -11.30 -18.27
C LEU A 182 13.54 -10.68 -17.70
N ARG A 183 14.46 -11.53 -17.26
CA ARG A 183 15.78 -11.19 -16.74
C ARG A 183 16.84 -11.86 -17.59
N LEU A 184 17.79 -11.09 -18.04
CA LEU A 184 18.89 -11.55 -18.89
C LEU A 184 20.20 -11.05 -18.29
N GLY A 185 21.26 -11.83 -18.33
CA GLY A 185 22.51 -11.32 -17.81
C GLY A 185 23.70 -12.25 -17.92
N ASN A 186 24.77 -11.79 -17.31
CA ASN A 186 25.98 -12.52 -17.01
C ASN A 186 26.56 -12.04 -15.67
N ALA A 187 27.78 -12.48 -15.32
CA ALA A 187 28.40 -12.12 -14.05
C ALA A 187 28.58 -10.60 -13.82
N ALA A 188 28.63 -9.80 -14.88
CA ALA A 188 28.95 -8.38 -14.79
C ALA A 188 27.79 -7.43 -15.08
N VAL A 189 26.79 -7.86 -15.89
CA VAL A 189 25.68 -7.00 -16.28
C VAL A 189 24.39 -7.81 -16.38
N TYR A 190 23.28 -7.13 -16.12
CA TYR A 190 21.94 -7.69 -16.35
C TYR A 190 21.00 -6.66 -16.97
N GLY A 191 19.96 -7.16 -17.60
CA GLY A 191 18.79 -6.43 -18.03
C GLY A 191 17.53 -7.05 -17.45
N LEU A 192 16.57 -6.23 -17.08
CA LEU A 192 15.25 -6.62 -16.61
C LEU A 192 14.19 -5.92 -17.45
N LEU A 193 13.15 -6.66 -17.83
CA LEU A 193 11.99 -6.12 -18.53
C LEU A 193 10.74 -6.75 -17.95
N THR A 194 9.82 -5.93 -17.43
CA THR A 194 8.53 -6.39 -16.91
C THR A 194 7.40 -5.66 -17.62
N GLY A 195 6.39 -6.40 -18.07
CA GLY A 195 5.14 -5.86 -18.63
C GLY A 195 3.93 -6.39 -17.88
N THR A 196 2.94 -5.54 -17.66
CA THR A 196 1.68 -5.92 -17.01
C THR A 196 0.50 -5.31 -17.75
N ARG A 197 -0.63 -6.02 -17.77
CA ARG A 197 -1.95 -5.50 -18.17
C ARG A 197 -3.01 -6.11 -17.29
N ALA A 198 -3.97 -5.30 -16.85
CA ALA A 198 -5.16 -5.73 -16.14
C ALA A 198 -6.38 -4.97 -16.68
N ALA A 199 -7.45 -5.69 -16.99
CA ALA A 199 -8.69 -5.10 -17.46
C ALA A 199 -9.88 -5.87 -16.90
N SER A 200 -11.01 -5.17 -16.67
CA SER A 200 -12.28 -5.76 -16.26
C SER A 200 -13.43 -4.89 -16.72
N ASP A 201 -14.53 -5.51 -17.06
CA ASP A 201 -15.83 -4.83 -17.20
C ASP A 201 -16.41 -4.48 -15.81
N ASP A 202 -17.56 -3.81 -15.80
CA ASP A 202 -18.32 -3.55 -14.57
C ASP A 202 -18.76 -4.87 -13.92
N TYR A 203 -18.43 -5.05 -12.65
CA TYR A 203 -18.88 -6.23 -11.92
C TYR A 203 -20.34 -6.09 -11.45
N ALA A 204 -20.99 -7.21 -11.19
CA ALA A 204 -22.26 -7.27 -10.47
C ALA A 204 -22.00 -7.60 -8.99
N ASP A 205 -22.77 -6.98 -8.09
CA ASP A 205 -22.78 -7.34 -6.68
C ASP A 205 -23.61 -8.62 -6.42
N GLY A 206 -23.72 -9.04 -5.15
CA GLY A 206 -24.44 -10.27 -4.81
C GLY A 206 -25.97 -10.24 -5.04
N SER A 207 -26.55 -9.09 -5.33
CA SER A 207 -27.96 -8.97 -5.75
C SER A 207 -28.12 -9.02 -7.27
N GLY A 208 -27.00 -9.00 -8.01
CA GLY A 208 -26.99 -8.95 -9.46
C GLY A 208 -26.96 -7.53 -10.02
N GLU A 209 -26.94 -6.50 -9.16
CA GLU A 209 -26.85 -5.11 -9.59
C GLU A 209 -25.44 -4.75 -10.07
N ARG A 210 -25.36 -4.10 -11.24
CA ARG A 210 -24.09 -3.66 -11.81
C ARG A 210 -23.54 -2.47 -11.06
N VAL A 211 -22.25 -2.51 -10.76
CA VAL A 211 -21.48 -1.43 -10.14
C VAL A 211 -20.59 -0.79 -11.21
N HIS A 212 -20.60 0.52 -11.31
CA HIS A 212 -19.73 1.27 -12.24
C HIS A 212 -18.28 1.15 -11.81
N SER A 213 -17.52 0.21 -12.42
CA SER A 213 -16.29 -0.33 -11.87
C SER A 213 -15.30 -0.85 -12.92
N ALA A 214 -15.58 -0.68 -14.20
CA ALA A 214 -14.71 -1.11 -15.29
C ALA A 214 -13.35 -0.42 -15.19
N TYR A 215 -12.29 -1.09 -15.62
CA TYR A 215 -10.94 -0.52 -15.69
C TYR A 215 -10.09 -1.20 -16.77
N GLU A 216 -9.11 -0.46 -17.27
CA GLU A 216 -7.99 -1.00 -18.03
C GLU A 216 -6.71 -0.30 -17.58
N ARG A 217 -5.65 -1.09 -17.32
CA ARG A 217 -4.36 -0.58 -16.83
C ARG A 217 -3.23 -1.39 -17.43
N TRP A 218 -2.14 -0.73 -17.74
CA TRP A 218 -0.91 -1.39 -18.17
C TRP A 218 0.32 -0.70 -17.58
N SER A 219 1.41 -1.45 -17.44
CA SER A 219 2.71 -0.89 -17.13
C SER A 219 3.82 -1.65 -17.84
N THR A 220 4.87 -0.92 -18.19
CA THR A 220 6.13 -1.49 -18.64
C THR A 220 7.26 -0.88 -17.82
N SER A 221 8.12 -1.71 -17.29
CA SER A 221 9.32 -1.28 -16.58
C SER A 221 10.54 -2.02 -17.10
N GLY A 222 11.67 -1.33 -17.10
CA GLY A 222 12.95 -1.92 -17.49
C GLY A 222 14.07 -1.42 -16.59
N ALA A 223 15.11 -2.23 -16.43
CA ALA A 223 16.34 -1.85 -15.75
C ALA A 223 17.56 -2.44 -16.46
N ILE A 224 18.67 -1.72 -16.37
CA ILE A 224 20.00 -2.19 -16.75
C ILE A 224 20.89 -2.04 -15.53
N GLY A 225 21.50 -3.14 -15.11
CA GLY A 225 22.36 -3.16 -13.96
C GLY A 225 23.79 -3.60 -14.29
N TRP A 226 24.74 -2.98 -13.64
CA TRP A 226 26.15 -3.32 -13.65
C TRP A 226 26.55 -3.92 -12.32
N THR A 227 27.09 -5.14 -12.35
CA THR A 227 27.47 -5.93 -11.17
C THR A 227 28.92 -6.37 -11.31
N PRO A 228 29.90 -5.43 -11.19
CA PRO A 228 31.32 -5.71 -11.43
C PRO A 228 31.90 -6.76 -10.50
N ASP A 229 31.30 -6.95 -9.36
CA ASP A 229 31.63 -7.97 -8.36
C ASP A 229 30.33 -8.40 -7.60
N ALA A 230 30.47 -9.41 -6.74
CA ALA A 230 29.34 -9.93 -5.96
C ALA A 230 28.75 -8.91 -4.96
N ALA A 231 29.48 -7.86 -4.63
CA ALA A 231 29.12 -6.87 -3.62
C ALA A 231 28.47 -5.60 -4.20
N THR A 232 28.73 -5.28 -5.47
CA THR A 232 28.41 -3.98 -6.06
C THR A 232 27.26 -4.10 -7.07
N VAL A 233 26.34 -3.14 -7.01
CA VAL A 233 25.26 -2.93 -7.98
C VAL A 233 25.19 -1.45 -8.34
N VAL A 234 25.14 -1.16 -9.64
CA VAL A 234 24.71 0.14 -10.19
C VAL A 234 23.58 -0.15 -11.15
N GLU A 235 22.40 0.40 -10.92
CA GLU A 235 21.21 0.14 -11.72
C GLU A 235 20.57 1.44 -12.19
N LEU A 236 20.26 1.50 -13.48
CA LEU A 236 19.38 2.50 -14.08
C LEU A 236 18.06 1.84 -14.44
N SER A 237 16.96 2.38 -13.93
CA SER A 237 15.62 1.85 -14.14
C SER A 237 14.69 2.91 -14.74
N GLY A 238 13.60 2.45 -15.36
CA GLY A 238 12.54 3.29 -15.86
C GLY A 238 11.20 2.56 -15.87
N VAL A 239 10.12 3.31 -15.68
CA VAL A 239 8.74 2.80 -15.72
C VAL A 239 7.90 3.75 -16.55
N ARG A 240 7.06 3.18 -17.42
CA ARG A 240 5.94 3.86 -18.04
C ARG A 240 4.66 3.08 -17.79
N SER A 241 3.60 3.76 -17.38
CA SER A 241 2.29 3.14 -17.16
C SER A 241 1.17 4.12 -17.47
N ASP A 242 0.02 3.58 -17.81
CA ASP A 242 -1.21 4.34 -17.98
C ASP A 242 -2.41 3.44 -17.67
N GLY A 243 -3.61 4.04 -17.57
CA GLY A 243 -4.85 3.32 -17.36
C GLY A 243 -6.06 4.22 -17.32
N GLU A 244 -7.21 3.57 -17.25
CA GLU A 244 -8.51 4.20 -17.02
C GLU A 244 -9.30 3.40 -15.99
N ALA A 245 -10.17 4.09 -15.23
CA ALA A 245 -10.98 3.47 -14.19
C ALA A 245 -12.33 4.20 -14.02
N ALA A 246 -13.39 3.41 -14.00
CA ALA A 246 -14.73 3.84 -13.65
C ALA A 246 -14.93 3.85 -12.13
N TYR A 247 -15.56 4.89 -11.61
CA TYR A 247 -15.77 5.08 -10.18
C TYR A 247 -17.26 5.20 -9.82
N ALA A 248 -17.71 4.30 -8.95
CA ALA A 248 -19.08 4.31 -8.45
C ALA A 248 -19.34 5.38 -7.38
N ASP A 249 -18.30 6.00 -6.80
CA ASP A 249 -18.41 6.88 -5.64
C ASP A 249 -18.40 8.38 -5.97
N ARG A 250 -18.30 8.76 -7.24
CA ARG A 250 -18.10 10.16 -7.64
C ARG A 250 -18.61 10.48 -9.02
N ALA A 251 -18.59 11.77 -9.35
CA ALA A 251 -19.20 12.30 -10.57
C ALA A 251 -18.26 12.32 -11.79
N MET A 252 -17.01 11.88 -11.65
CA MET A 252 -16.01 11.79 -12.72
C MET A 252 -15.28 10.46 -12.63
N ASP A 253 -14.81 9.97 -13.78
CA ASP A 253 -13.95 8.80 -13.91
C ASP A 253 -12.51 9.22 -14.19
N GLY A 254 -11.54 8.35 -13.87
CA GLY A 254 -10.16 8.52 -14.28
C GLY A 254 -9.97 7.97 -15.68
N VAL A 255 -9.60 8.82 -16.64
CA VAL A 255 -9.47 8.46 -18.05
C VAL A 255 -8.02 8.45 -18.54
N ALA A 256 -7.09 8.86 -17.70
CA ALA A 256 -5.65 8.66 -17.84
C ALA A 256 -4.96 8.68 -16.48
N PHE A 257 -4.01 7.76 -16.29
CA PHE A 257 -3.12 7.61 -15.14
C PHE A 257 -1.66 7.54 -15.64
N ASP A 258 -1.33 8.44 -16.59
CA ASP A 258 -0.02 8.41 -17.25
C ASP A 258 1.09 8.67 -16.24
N ARG A 259 2.05 7.75 -16.16
CA ARG A 259 3.22 7.87 -15.27
C ARG A 259 4.48 7.54 -16.02
N ASP A 260 5.45 8.45 -15.91
CA ASP A 260 6.83 8.25 -16.31
C ASP A 260 7.74 8.30 -15.07
N ASN A 261 8.67 7.35 -14.99
CA ASN A 261 9.65 7.27 -13.92
C ASN A 261 11.03 6.96 -14.46
N VAL A 262 12.04 7.52 -13.83
CA VAL A 262 13.45 7.13 -13.98
C VAL A 262 14.10 7.06 -12.60
N GLY A 263 14.86 5.99 -12.35
CA GLY A 263 15.59 5.74 -11.12
C GLY A 263 17.05 5.39 -11.37
N LEU A 264 17.93 5.81 -10.46
CA LEU A 264 19.33 5.42 -10.39
C LEU A 264 19.63 4.90 -9.00
N ARG A 265 20.15 3.68 -8.90
CA ARG A 265 20.52 3.03 -7.64
C ARG A 265 21.99 2.62 -7.67
N PHE A 266 22.66 2.86 -6.56
CA PHE A 266 23.97 2.32 -6.24
C PHE A 266 23.89 1.55 -4.93
N GLU A 267 24.46 0.37 -4.88
CA GLU A 267 24.60 -0.41 -3.66
C GLU A 267 25.96 -1.13 -3.65
N ARG A 268 26.61 -1.09 -2.50
CA ARG A 268 27.77 -1.90 -2.22
C ARG A 268 27.68 -2.53 -0.84
N SER A 269 27.72 -3.86 -0.81
CA SER A 269 27.66 -4.66 0.41
C SER A 269 28.98 -5.38 0.65
N ALA A 270 29.43 -5.45 1.89
CA ALA A 270 30.65 -6.16 2.28
C ALA A 270 30.36 -7.17 3.39
N ALA A 271 30.83 -8.41 3.21
CA ALA A 271 30.68 -9.45 4.22
C ALA A 271 31.52 -9.18 5.49
N GLU A 272 32.61 -8.46 5.34
CA GLU A 272 33.57 -8.16 6.39
C GLU A 272 33.89 -6.66 6.46
N GLY A 273 34.51 -6.22 7.55
CA GLY A 273 34.85 -4.82 7.79
C GLY A 273 33.80 -4.07 8.60
N ARG A 274 34.06 -2.79 8.88
CA ARG A 274 33.13 -1.92 9.64
C ARG A 274 32.01 -1.40 8.78
N VAL A 275 32.27 -1.11 7.51
CA VAL A 275 31.23 -0.68 6.55
C VAL A 275 30.63 -1.94 5.91
N ARG A 276 29.38 -2.23 6.21
CA ARG A 276 28.66 -3.42 5.71
C ARG A 276 27.89 -3.13 4.44
N ARG A 277 27.32 -1.95 4.33
CA ARG A 277 26.55 -1.55 3.17
C ARG A 277 26.64 -0.05 2.94
N ILE A 278 26.75 0.34 1.70
CA ILE A 278 26.55 1.72 1.24
C ILE A 278 25.44 1.66 0.21
N GLU A 279 24.46 2.52 0.33
CA GLU A 279 23.39 2.67 -0.66
C GLU A 279 23.19 4.14 -1.02
N ALA A 280 22.89 4.38 -2.27
CA ALA A 280 22.45 5.68 -2.77
C ALA A 280 21.39 5.47 -3.85
N GLN A 281 20.36 6.29 -3.82
CA GLN A 281 19.28 6.25 -4.80
C GLN A 281 18.86 7.67 -5.15
N ALA A 282 18.53 7.90 -6.42
CA ALA A 282 17.89 9.12 -6.90
C ALA A 282 16.81 8.74 -7.90
N TYR A 283 15.69 9.46 -7.89
CA TYR A 283 14.58 9.17 -8.79
C TYR A 283 13.81 10.43 -9.18
N TYR A 284 13.11 10.31 -10.30
CA TYR A 284 12.12 11.27 -10.76
C TYR A 284 10.86 10.54 -11.21
N ASN A 285 9.70 10.99 -10.72
CA ASN A 285 8.38 10.54 -11.12
C ASN A 285 7.57 11.71 -11.65
N TYR A 286 6.92 11.52 -12.79
CA TYR A 286 5.90 12.39 -13.34
C TYR A 286 4.59 11.62 -13.44
N VAL A 287 3.51 12.20 -12.93
CA VAL A 287 2.15 11.65 -13.02
C VAL A 287 1.27 12.71 -13.68
N ASP A 288 0.64 12.35 -14.80
CA ASP A 288 -0.40 13.14 -15.46
C ASP A 288 -1.73 12.40 -15.35
N HIS A 289 -2.65 12.94 -14.55
CA HIS A 289 -3.94 12.32 -14.31
C HIS A 289 -5.07 13.12 -14.93
N VAL A 290 -5.91 12.47 -15.76
CA VAL A 290 -7.06 13.09 -16.39
C VAL A 290 -8.34 12.48 -15.85
N MET A 291 -9.27 13.32 -15.47
CA MET A 291 -10.61 12.93 -15.01
C MET A 291 -11.68 13.64 -15.84
N ASP A 292 -12.72 12.90 -16.21
CA ASP A 292 -13.86 13.52 -16.89
C ASP A 292 -15.21 12.89 -16.49
N ASN A 293 -16.31 13.50 -16.94
CA ASN A 293 -17.66 13.05 -16.64
C ASN A 293 -18.40 12.49 -17.87
N TYR A 294 -17.66 12.05 -18.91
CA TYR A 294 -18.31 11.65 -20.19
C TYR A 294 -17.62 10.49 -20.93
N SER A 295 -16.37 10.16 -20.66
CA SER A 295 -15.65 9.12 -21.44
C SER A 295 -16.03 7.70 -21.03
N LEU A 296 -16.09 7.42 -19.73
CA LEU A 296 -16.41 6.09 -19.18
C LEU A 296 -17.84 6.00 -18.64
N ARG A 297 -18.60 7.09 -18.68
CA ARG A 297 -20.01 7.18 -18.27
C ARG A 297 -20.83 7.99 -19.24
N GLN A 298 -22.14 7.75 -19.22
CA GLN A 298 -23.06 8.60 -19.95
C GLN A 298 -23.09 9.99 -19.30
N PHE A 299 -22.77 11.03 -20.08
CA PHE A 299 -22.85 12.40 -19.61
C PHE A 299 -24.31 12.79 -19.33
N VAL A 300 -24.57 13.27 -18.12
CA VAL A 300 -25.85 13.87 -17.71
C VAL A 300 -25.55 15.22 -17.07
N PRO A 301 -26.09 16.34 -17.65
CA PRO A 301 -25.89 17.66 -17.06
C PRO A 301 -26.43 17.74 -15.64
N THR A 302 -25.67 18.37 -14.74
CA THR A 302 -26.11 18.68 -13.37
C THR A 302 -25.85 20.17 -13.07
N PRO A 303 -26.51 20.75 -12.05
CA PRO A 303 -26.23 22.13 -11.67
C PRO A 303 -24.75 22.40 -11.33
N ALA A 304 -24.05 21.41 -10.80
CA ALA A 304 -22.62 21.49 -10.47
C ALA A 304 -21.71 21.29 -11.69
N MET A 305 -22.16 20.51 -12.67
CA MET A 305 -21.44 20.20 -13.92
C MET A 305 -22.39 20.28 -15.11
N PRO A 306 -22.72 21.48 -15.59
CA PRO A 306 -23.70 21.69 -16.67
C PRO A 306 -23.18 21.28 -18.05
N GLY A 307 -21.88 21.11 -18.23
CA GLY A 307 -21.22 20.70 -19.46
C GLY A 307 -20.26 19.54 -19.26
N ARG A 308 -19.74 19.00 -20.35
CA ARG A 308 -18.62 18.05 -20.33
C ARG A 308 -17.45 18.72 -19.65
N SER A 309 -17.03 18.15 -18.54
CA SER A 309 -16.04 18.73 -17.63
C SER A 309 -14.83 17.83 -17.55
N VAL A 310 -13.65 18.45 -17.52
CA VAL A 310 -12.36 17.76 -17.36
C VAL A 310 -11.55 18.44 -16.27
N GLN A 311 -10.89 17.63 -15.43
CA GLN A 311 -9.82 18.03 -14.53
C GLN A 311 -8.58 17.25 -14.88
N ASN A 312 -7.47 17.97 -15.07
CA ASN A 312 -6.20 17.37 -15.40
C ASN A 312 -5.09 17.91 -14.49
N PRO A 313 -4.99 17.36 -13.26
CA PRO A 313 -3.83 17.59 -12.42
C PRO A 313 -2.60 16.84 -12.91
N ASP A 314 -1.42 17.36 -12.57
CA ASP A 314 -0.16 16.62 -12.66
C ASP A 314 0.62 16.68 -11.35
N ARG A 315 1.58 15.76 -11.19
CA ARG A 315 2.51 15.76 -10.08
C ARG A 315 3.91 15.40 -10.53
N ARG A 316 4.87 16.25 -10.20
CA ARG A 316 6.29 16.07 -10.43
C ARG A 316 6.97 15.79 -9.11
N THR A 317 7.60 14.64 -8.96
CA THR A 317 8.27 14.23 -7.72
C THR A 317 9.71 13.86 -8.02
N ALA A 318 10.66 14.49 -7.37
CA ALA A 318 12.08 14.11 -7.38
C ALA A 318 12.51 13.77 -5.95
N GLY A 319 13.29 12.71 -5.81
CA GLY A 319 13.76 12.30 -4.50
C GLY A 319 15.07 11.52 -4.56
N GLY A 320 15.62 11.29 -3.39
CA GLY A 320 16.82 10.48 -3.25
C GLY A 320 17.12 10.15 -1.79
N LYS A 321 17.92 9.12 -1.62
CA LYS A 321 18.37 8.61 -0.32
C LYS A 321 19.84 8.22 -0.44
N ALA A 322 20.63 8.47 0.62
CA ALA A 322 21.95 7.89 0.79
C ALA A 322 22.10 7.38 2.22
N ALA A 323 22.62 6.17 2.38
CA ALA A 323 22.81 5.57 3.69
C ALA A 323 24.06 4.68 3.75
N VAL A 324 24.60 4.52 4.95
CA VAL A 324 25.69 3.62 5.26
C VAL A 324 25.33 2.75 6.46
N GLU A 325 25.50 1.45 6.32
CA GLU A 325 25.40 0.50 7.42
C GLU A 325 26.79 0.20 7.97
N LEU A 326 26.96 0.42 9.25
CA LEU A 326 28.18 0.19 10.01
C LEU A 326 27.97 -0.97 10.98
N ALA A 327 28.94 -1.88 11.10
CA ALA A 327 28.97 -2.93 12.11
C ALA A 327 30.34 -2.92 12.82
N TRP A 328 30.33 -3.09 14.15
CA TRP A 328 31.57 -3.07 14.94
C TRP A 328 31.70 -4.18 15.99
N GLN A 329 30.63 -4.90 16.24
CA GLN A 329 30.59 -6.10 17.09
C GLN A 329 29.63 -7.12 16.46
N PRO A 330 29.79 -8.42 16.76
CA PRO A 330 28.85 -9.43 16.30
C PRO A 330 27.38 -9.07 16.68
N GLY A 331 26.50 -8.95 15.69
CA GLY A 331 25.12 -8.59 15.89
C GLY A 331 24.84 -7.10 16.12
N THR A 332 25.86 -6.24 16.26
CA THR A 332 25.68 -4.79 16.40
C THR A 332 25.90 -4.10 15.07
N SER A 333 24.87 -3.43 14.59
CA SER A 333 24.95 -2.57 13.40
C SER A 333 24.18 -1.27 13.58
N ALA A 334 24.59 -0.24 12.86
CA ALA A 334 23.82 1.01 12.74
C ALA A 334 23.76 1.45 11.28
N THR A 335 22.59 1.84 10.85
CA THR A 335 22.38 2.49 9.57
C THR A 335 22.22 3.99 9.78
N LEU A 336 23.05 4.79 9.13
CA LEU A 336 22.99 6.25 9.15
C LEU A 336 22.74 6.76 7.73
N GLY A 337 21.88 7.75 7.58
CA GLY A 337 21.57 8.25 6.24
C GLY A 337 20.85 9.57 6.22
N ALA A 338 20.62 10.02 4.98
CA ALA A 338 19.84 11.19 4.65
C ALA A 338 18.92 10.87 3.47
N ASP A 339 17.77 11.50 3.45
CA ASP A 339 16.85 11.48 2.32
C ASP A 339 16.36 12.89 1.97
N LEU A 340 15.91 13.05 0.75
CA LEU A 340 15.30 14.28 0.28
C LEU A 340 14.17 13.94 -0.68
N GLN A 341 13.10 14.76 -0.65
CA GLN A 341 12.05 14.74 -1.63
C GLN A 341 11.58 16.15 -1.92
N GLN A 342 11.28 16.40 -3.17
CA GLN A 342 10.58 17.61 -3.63
C GLN A 342 9.45 17.17 -4.54
N ASN A 343 8.27 17.76 -4.38
CA ASN A 343 7.17 17.57 -5.31
C ASN A 343 6.41 18.86 -5.56
N ALA A 344 5.91 19.01 -6.79
CA ALA A 344 5.09 20.11 -7.23
C ALA A 344 3.83 19.55 -7.89
N HIS A 345 2.72 20.19 -7.62
CA HIS A 345 1.42 19.87 -8.18
C HIS A 345 0.89 21.04 -9.00
N SER A 346 0.29 20.74 -10.16
CA SER A 346 -0.41 21.73 -10.97
C SER A 346 -1.73 21.18 -11.49
N LEU A 347 -2.62 22.08 -11.90
CA LEU A 347 -3.96 21.74 -12.38
C LEU A 347 -4.31 22.59 -13.61
N ARG A 348 -4.97 21.98 -14.58
CA ARG A 348 -5.80 22.66 -15.58
C ARG A 348 -7.17 21.98 -15.62
N ALA A 349 -8.23 22.76 -15.81
CA ALA A 349 -9.59 22.24 -15.76
C ALA A 349 -10.52 23.05 -16.65
N THR A 350 -11.55 22.40 -17.19
CA THR A 350 -12.63 23.04 -17.92
C THR A 350 -13.98 22.44 -17.51
N MET A 351 -15.03 23.26 -17.55
CA MET A 351 -16.42 22.83 -17.43
C MET A 351 -17.17 22.85 -18.76
N SER A 352 -16.47 23.08 -19.87
CA SER A 352 -17.00 23.23 -21.21
C SER A 352 -16.03 22.68 -22.23
N GLN A 353 -15.72 21.37 -22.12
CA GLN A 353 -14.72 20.69 -22.96
C GLN A 353 -14.95 20.90 -24.46
N ASP A 354 -16.22 20.89 -24.88
CA ASP A 354 -16.58 21.06 -26.30
C ASP A 354 -16.27 22.46 -26.87
N LEU A 355 -16.27 23.48 -26.00
CA LEU A 355 -15.99 24.88 -26.40
C LEU A 355 -14.58 25.32 -26.06
N ARG A 356 -14.03 24.80 -24.98
CA ARG A 356 -12.72 25.16 -24.45
C ARG A 356 -12.02 23.90 -23.95
N PRO A 357 -11.37 23.13 -24.85
CA PRO A 357 -10.68 21.89 -24.51
C PRO A 357 -9.59 22.13 -23.46
N TYR A 358 -9.49 21.23 -22.46
CA TYR A 358 -8.51 21.37 -21.37
C TYR A 358 -7.06 21.42 -21.89
N GLN A 359 -6.77 20.75 -23.02
CA GLN A 359 -5.45 20.77 -23.66
C GLN A 359 -5.03 22.17 -24.11
N SER A 360 -5.99 23.04 -24.40
CA SER A 360 -5.74 24.43 -24.79
C SER A 360 -5.47 25.37 -23.60
N LEU A 361 -5.60 24.86 -22.37
CA LEU A 361 -5.42 25.63 -21.14
C LEU A 361 -4.00 25.48 -20.60
N ALA A 362 -3.43 26.55 -20.10
CA ALA A 362 -2.19 26.48 -19.33
C ALA A 362 -2.42 25.75 -18.00
N ARG A 363 -1.45 24.99 -17.54
CA ARG A 363 -1.41 24.48 -16.18
C ARG A 363 -1.10 25.61 -15.21
N VAL A 364 -1.71 25.55 -14.04
CA VAL A 364 -1.47 26.47 -12.94
C VAL A 364 -0.93 25.69 -11.77
N ASP A 365 0.24 26.04 -11.31
CA ASP A 365 0.81 25.47 -10.10
C ASP A 365 -0.07 25.86 -8.89
N ASP A 366 -0.35 24.92 -8.01
CA ASP A 366 -1.18 25.12 -6.82
C ASP A 366 -0.46 24.79 -5.53
N ALA A 367 0.61 23.98 -5.58
CA ALA A 367 1.38 23.63 -4.39
C ALA A 367 2.79 23.11 -4.71
N TRP A 368 3.69 23.42 -3.81
CA TRP A 368 5.03 22.86 -3.79
C TRP A 368 5.41 22.39 -2.39
N PHE A 369 6.06 21.23 -2.31
CA PHE A 369 6.51 20.60 -1.05
C PHE A 369 7.97 20.17 -1.17
N ARG A 370 8.70 20.28 -0.07
CA ARG A 370 10.05 19.74 0.06
C ARG A 370 10.26 19.18 1.46
N SER A 371 10.97 18.05 1.54
CA SER A 371 11.47 17.48 2.80
C SER A 371 12.94 17.11 2.67
N VAL A 372 13.69 17.29 3.75
CA VAL A 372 15.07 16.79 3.90
C VAL A 372 15.14 16.13 5.26
N GLY A 373 15.47 14.84 5.29
CA GLY A 373 15.56 14.02 6.49
C GLY A 373 16.98 13.56 6.78
N LEU A 374 17.35 13.55 8.06
CA LEU A 374 18.52 12.84 8.57
C LEU A 374 18.03 11.74 9.50
N PHE A 375 18.58 10.55 9.39
CA PHE A 375 18.14 9.41 10.19
C PHE A 375 19.27 8.50 10.60
N GLY A 376 19.03 7.76 11.70
CA GLY A 376 19.90 6.68 12.15
C GLY A 376 19.12 5.62 12.88
N GLU A 377 19.45 4.35 12.62
CA GLU A 377 18.83 3.19 13.27
C GLU A 377 19.91 2.22 13.74
N LEU A 378 19.83 1.81 15.01
CA LEU A 378 20.75 0.91 15.70
C LEU A 378 20.06 -0.43 15.93
N ASN A 379 20.77 -1.52 15.66
CA ASN A 379 20.45 -2.87 16.12
C ASN A 379 21.59 -3.36 17.03
N HIS A 380 21.25 -3.70 18.28
CA HIS A 380 22.25 -4.07 19.29
C HIS A 380 21.77 -5.23 20.18
N PRO A 381 22.49 -6.37 20.22
CA PRO A 381 22.23 -7.42 21.18
C PRO A 381 22.65 -6.97 22.59
N LEU A 382 21.75 -7.09 23.57
CA LEU A 382 22.03 -6.84 25.00
C LEU A 382 22.54 -8.09 25.72
N GLY A 383 22.65 -9.21 25.01
CA GLY A 383 23.08 -10.51 25.48
C GLY A 383 22.77 -11.60 24.48
N ALA A 384 22.66 -12.84 24.92
CA ALA A 384 22.43 -13.98 24.04
C ALA A 384 20.96 -14.08 23.56
N ARG A 385 20.02 -13.38 24.22
CA ARG A 385 18.57 -13.51 24.00
C ARG A 385 17.84 -12.19 23.84
N ASP A 386 18.47 -11.11 24.23
CA ASP A 386 17.87 -9.78 24.22
C ASP A 386 18.49 -8.95 23.12
N ARG A 387 17.66 -8.19 22.42
CA ARG A 387 18.07 -7.28 21.37
C ARG A 387 17.27 -5.98 21.46
N VAL A 388 17.94 -4.86 21.33
CA VAL A 388 17.32 -3.55 21.19
C VAL A 388 17.49 -3.07 19.76
N ILE A 389 16.40 -2.56 19.17
CA ILE A 389 16.41 -1.83 17.93
C ILE A 389 15.87 -0.44 18.24
N ALA A 390 16.63 0.60 17.89
CA ALA A 390 16.22 1.97 18.15
C ALA A 390 16.62 2.87 17.00
N GLY A 391 15.79 3.85 16.68
CA GLY A 391 16.05 4.79 15.60
C GLY A 391 15.57 6.18 15.93
N ALA A 392 16.21 7.17 15.31
CA ALA A 392 15.81 8.57 15.37
C ALA A 392 15.97 9.22 13.99
N ARG A 393 15.07 10.17 13.67
CA ARG A 393 15.15 11.00 12.50
C ARG A 393 14.67 12.43 12.79
N ALA A 394 15.14 13.36 11.98
CA ALA A 394 14.64 14.72 11.98
C ALA A 394 14.41 15.17 10.53
N ASP A 395 13.21 15.66 10.24
CA ASP A 395 12.77 16.05 8.90
C ASP A 395 12.50 17.55 8.85
N ALA A 396 13.28 18.27 8.04
CA ALA A 396 13.02 19.67 7.72
C ALA A 396 12.02 19.73 6.54
N TRP A 397 10.81 20.21 6.81
CA TRP A 397 9.73 20.37 5.85
C TRP A 397 9.51 21.80 5.43
N GLN A 398 9.20 21.96 4.16
CA GLN A 398 8.74 23.20 3.57
C GLN A 398 7.55 22.93 2.66
N ALA A 399 6.51 23.79 2.73
CA ALA A 399 5.37 23.76 1.83
C ALA A 399 5.00 25.18 1.44
N ARG A 400 4.51 25.37 0.21
CA ARG A 400 4.02 26.63 -0.32
C ARG A 400 2.66 26.45 -0.96
N ASP A 401 1.72 27.35 -0.62
CA ASP A 401 0.42 27.48 -1.29
C ASP A 401 0.60 28.45 -2.48
N GLU A 402 0.51 27.92 -3.68
CA GLU A 402 0.71 28.70 -4.91
C GLU A 402 -0.61 29.16 -5.55
N ARG A 403 -1.75 28.88 -4.91
CA ARG A 403 -3.07 29.30 -5.38
C ARG A 403 -3.31 30.76 -5.03
N ASP A 404 -3.53 31.62 -6.02
CA ASP A 404 -3.91 33.01 -5.81
C ASP A 404 -5.37 33.16 -5.37
N THR A 405 -6.23 32.26 -5.83
CA THR A 405 -7.67 32.32 -5.57
C THR A 405 -8.23 30.96 -5.15
N LEU A 406 -9.35 30.98 -4.45
CA LEU A 406 -10.13 29.81 -4.08
C LEU A 406 -11.53 29.91 -4.67
N ARG A 407 -12.12 28.75 -4.99
CA ARG A 407 -13.51 28.65 -5.42
C ARG A 407 -14.40 28.30 -4.24
N ILE A 408 -15.35 29.19 -3.91
CA ILE A 408 -16.32 29.02 -2.83
C ILE A 408 -17.72 29.02 -3.47
N GLY A 409 -18.29 27.83 -3.68
CA GLY A 409 -19.50 27.67 -4.48
C GLY A 409 -19.27 28.17 -5.92
N MET A 410 -20.03 29.18 -6.34
CA MET A 410 -19.91 29.82 -7.66
C MET A 410 -18.92 30.99 -7.67
N ALA A 411 -18.48 31.48 -6.51
CA ALA A 411 -17.62 32.65 -6.39
C ALA A 411 -16.13 32.27 -6.42
N THR A 412 -15.34 33.11 -7.06
CA THR A 412 -13.86 33.10 -6.93
C THR A 412 -13.47 34.19 -5.95
N VAL A 413 -12.72 33.83 -4.90
CA VAL A 413 -12.28 34.73 -3.85
C VAL A 413 -10.77 34.68 -3.72
N THR A 414 -10.17 35.74 -3.20
CA THR A 414 -8.73 35.77 -2.90
C THR A 414 -8.38 34.70 -1.86
N ASN A 415 -7.33 33.93 -2.10
CA ASN A 415 -6.85 32.94 -1.17
C ASN A 415 -6.14 33.65 0.02
N PRO A 416 -6.60 33.49 1.27
CA PRO A 416 -5.96 34.12 2.43
C PRO A 416 -4.55 33.57 2.73
N THR A 417 -4.16 32.48 2.08
CA THR A 417 -2.83 31.87 2.19
C THR A 417 -2.05 31.90 0.87
N ALA A 418 -2.48 32.75 -0.09
CA ALA A 418 -1.78 32.90 -1.37
C ALA A 418 -0.29 33.17 -1.18
N ASN A 419 0.55 32.39 -1.84
CA ASN A 419 2.02 32.48 -1.75
C ASN A 419 2.61 32.31 -0.34
N ALA A 420 1.81 31.87 0.64
CA ALA A 420 2.32 31.57 1.97
C ALA A 420 3.26 30.37 1.94
N THR A 421 4.37 30.49 2.66
CA THR A 421 5.33 29.38 2.84
C THR A 421 5.35 28.97 4.30
N ARG A 422 5.38 27.67 4.56
CA ARG A 422 5.54 27.10 5.89
C ARG A 422 6.83 26.33 5.98
N HIS A 423 7.48 26.42 7.14
CA HIS A 423 8.66 25.63 7.50
C HIS A 423 8.41 24.97 8.85
N THR A 424 8.85 23.72 9.00
CA THR A 424 8.83 23.04 10.28
C THR A 424 9.88 21.94 10.31
N THR A 425 10.38 21.63 11.50
CA THR A 425 11.24 20.45 11.73
C THR A 425 10.48 19.47 12.59
N LEU A 426 10.40 18.23 12.13
CA LEU A 426 9.61 17.16 12.73
C LEU A 426 10.55 16.05 13.22
N PRO A 427 10.79 15.92 14.53
CA PRO A 427 11.52 14.80 15.10
C PRO A 427 10.63 13.55 15.15
N SER A 428 11.24 12.39 14.90
CA SER A 428 10.61 11.08 15.06
C SER A 428 11.62 10.09 15.59
N GLY A 429 11.16 9.02 16.24
CA GLY A 429 12.06 7.97 16.72
C GLY A 429 11.29 6.83 17.36
N PHE A 430 12.01 5.73 17.60
CA PHE A 430 11.46 4.56 18.29
C PHE A 430 12.53 3.80 19.04
N ALA A 431 12.08 2.97 19.97
CA ALA A 431 12.89 1.93 20.59
C ALA A 431 12.06 0.66 20.77
N ARG A 432 12.59 -0.48 20.36
CA ARG A 432 11.97 -1.80 20.50
C ARG A 432 12.92 -2.78 21.16
N LEU A 433 12.44 -3.48 22.18
CA LEU A 433 13.10 -4.59 22.83
C LEU A 433 12.52 -5.90 22.29
N GLU A 434 13.39 -6.86 21.98
CA GLU A 434 13.02 -8.22 21.59
C GLU A 434 13.73 -9.20 22.53
N HIS A 435 13.01 -10.25 22.96
CA HIS A 435 13.49 -11.27 23.89
C HIS A 435 13.17 -12.67 23.39
N ASP A 436 14.20 -13.49 23.15
CA ASP A 436 14.04 -14.89 22.79
C ASP A 436 13.92 -15.76 24.05
N VAL A 437 12.76 -16.41 24.21
CA VAL A 437 12.44 -17.21 25.40
C VAL A 437 13.27 -18.50 25.40
N SER A 438 14.00 -18.74 26.51
CA SER A 438 14.85 -19.92 26.65
C SER A 438 14.13 -21.24 26.43
N GLY A 439 14.68 -22.09 25.54
CA GLY A 439 14.16 -23.43 25.28
C GLY A 439 12.80 -23.46 24.61
N ARG A 440 12.30 -22.32 24.10
CA ARG A 440 11.04 -22.21 23.36
C ARG A 440 11.23 -21.38 22.08
N PRO A 441 10.56 -21.72 20.99
CA PRO A 441 10.64 -20.97 19.74
C PRO A 441 9.71 -19.73 19.80
N VAL A 442 9.93 -18.85 20.77
CA VAL A 442 9.11 -17.66 21.05
C VAL A 442 10.02 -16.45 21.12
N THR A 443 9.72 -15.42 20.36
CA THR A 443 10.26 -14.07 20.52
C THR A 443 9.18 -13.16 21.06
N LEU A 444 9.38 -12.56 22.22
CA LEU A 444 8.55 -11.48 22.77
C LEU A 444 9.10 -10.15 22.30
N PHE A 445 8.22 -9.15 22.12
CA PHE A 445 8.65 -7.80 21.79
C PHE A 445 7.77 -6.74 22.46
N ALA A 446 8.39 -5.57 22.70
CA ALA A 446 7.71 -4.35 23.09
C ALA A 446 8.45 -3.16 22.46
N GLY A 447 7.72 -2.27 21.80
CA GLY A 447 8.28 -1.11 21.12
C GLY A 447 7.45 0.14 21.38
N LEU A 448 8.14 1.25 21.62
CA LEU A 448 7.53 2.59 21.71
C LEU A 448 8.06 3.42 20.53
N GLY A 449 7.15 4.01 19.76
CA GLY A 449 7.50 4.89 18.66
C GLY A 449 6.79 6.25 18.78
N HIS A 450 7.48 7.30 18.37
CA HIS A 450 6.94 8.65 18.20
C HIS A 450 7.25 9.14 16.79
N VAL A 451 6.21 9.53 16.05
CA VAL A 451 6.33 10.03 14.67
C VAL A 451 5.56 11.32 14.53
N GLN A 452 6.18 12.29 13.89
CA GLN A 452 5.51 13.52 13.46
C GLN A 452 5.37 13.53 11.94
N ARG A 453 4.16 13.81 11.46
CA ARG A 453 3.81 13.82 10.05
C ARG A 453 3.37 15.23 9.62
N PHE A 454 4.02 15.77 8.59
CA PHE A 454 3.54 16.98 7.95
C PHE A 454 2.24 16.66 7.18
N PRO A 455 1.22 17.56 7.22
CA PRO A 455 0.01 17.37 6.42
C PRO A 455 0.35 17.32 4.92
N ASP A 456 -0.32 16.42 4.21
CA ASP A 456 -0.07 16.24 2.78
C ASP A 456 -0.84 17.24 1.90
N PHE A 457 -0.64 17.13 0.57
CA PHE A 457 -1.35 17.92 -0.43
C PHE A 457 -2.87 17.80 -0.29
N TRP A 458 -3.38 16.60 -0.05
CA TRP A 458 -4.83 16.35 0.04
C TRP A 458 -5.47 16.96 1.28
N GLU A 459 -4.71 17.15 2.33
CA GLU A 459 -5.16 17.77 3.58
C GLU A 459 -5.06 19.30 3.55
N LEU A 460 -4.02 19.85 2.89
CA LEU A 460 -3.71 21.28 2.89
C LEU A 460 -4.31 22.06 1.72
N ILE A 461 -4.25 21.49 0.51
CA ILE A 461 -4.40 22.21 -0.76
C ILE A 461 -5.63 21.78 -1.53
N SER A 462 -5.92 20.46 -1.56
CA SER A 462 -6.99 19.87 -2.35
C SER A 462 -8.29 20.66 -2.24
N SER A 463 -8.94 20.91 -3.37
CA SER A 463 -10.09 21.81 -3.50
C SER A 463 -11.28 21.43 -2.59
N GLY A 464 -12.06 22.45 -2.22
CA GLY A 464 -13.30 22.28 -1.46
C GLY A 464 -13.13 22.11 0.05
N LYS A 465 -11.90 22.22 0.60
CA LYS A 465 -11.65 22.16 2.03
C LYS A 465 -11.21 23.51 2.58
N GLU A 466 -11.83 23.89 3.69
CA GLU A 466 -11.50 25.07 4.47
C GLU A 466 -10.89 24.64 5.82
N SER A 467 -10.32 25.52 6.61
CA SER A 467 -10.17 25.29 8.04
C SER A 467 -11.35 25.85 8.81
N VAL A 468 -11.43 25.58 10.10
CA VAL A 468 -12.48 26.17 10.95
C VAL A 468 -12.48 27.69 10.88
N ASP A 469 -11.30 28.30 10.88
CA ASP A 469 -11.12 29.77 10.95
C ASP A 469 -10.83 30.46 9.64
N SER A 470 -10.45 29.72 8.59
CA SER A 470 -10.01 30.27 7.30
C SER A 470 -10.68 29.60 6.13
N LEU A 471 -10.74 30.28 4.99
CA LEU A 471 -11.17 29.70 3.71
C LEU A 471 -10.15 28.71 3.12
N SER A 472 -8.97 28.61 3.72
CA SER A 472 -7.89 27.69 3.32
C SER A 472 -7.52 26.76 4.47
N ALA A 473 -7.30 25.48 4.17
CA ALA A 473 -6.78 24.49 5.12
C ALA A 473 -5.24 24.52 5.25
N PHE A 474 -4.55 25.41 4.57
CA PHE A 474 -3.09 25.42 4.46
C PHE A 474 -2.36 25.51 5.81
N ARG A 475 -3.01 25.99 6.86
CA ARG A 475 -2.43 26.14 8.22
C ARG A 475 -2.68 24.94 9.15
N THR A 476 -3.28 23.87 8.68
CA THR A 476 -3.48 22.62 9.47
C THR A 476 -2.15 22.17 10.10
N ALA A 477 -2.18 21.84 11.39
CA ALA A 477 -0.98 21.48 12.15
C ALA A 477 -0.45 20.08 11.76
N PRO A 478 0.85 19.81 11.93
CA PRO A 478 1.42 18.48 11.82
C PRO A 478 0.84 17.52 12.85
N GLU A 479 0.56 16.30 12.43
CA GLU A 479 0.07 15.21 13.27
C GLU A 479 1.22 14.57 14.04
N LYS A 480 1.00 14.23 15.32
CA LYS A 480 2.00 13.63 16.22
C LYS A 480 1.44 12.34 16.80
N THR A 481 2.01 11.22 16.45
CA THR A 481 1.57 9.89 16.89
C THR A 481 2.59 9.30 17.84
N THR A 482 2.16 8.94 19.05
CA THR A 482 2.93 8.13 20.01
C THR A 482 2.26 6.78 20.18
N GLN A 483 2.98 5.68 19.86
CA GLN A 483 2.42 4.35 19.81
C GLN A 483 3.27 3.34 20.57
N LEU A 484 2.61 2.55 21.41
CA LEU A 484 3.15 1.34 22.04
C LEU A 484 2.67 0.12 21.23
N ASP A 485 3.60 -0.71 20.80
CA ASP A 485 3.35 -2.02 20.22
C ASP A 485 3.94 -3.10 21.11
N THR A 486 3.23 -4.21 21.33
CA THR A 486 3.73 -5.36 22.07
C THR A 486 3.18 -6.66 21.47
N GLY A 487 3.88 -7.74 21.70
CA GLY A 487 3.41 -9.03 21.19
C GLY A 487 4.42 -10.14 21.27
N LEU A 488 4.12 -11.19 20.52
CA LEU A 488 4.98 -12.36 20.39
C LEU A 488 4.92 -12.96 18.99
N VAL A 489 6.01 -13.62 18.62
CA VAL A 489 6.12 -14.49 17.45
C VAL A 489 6.51 -15.88 17.95
N TYR A 490 5.70 -16.89 17.60
CA TYR A 490 5.95 -18.29 17.88
C TYR A 490 6.18 -19.06 16.57
N SER A 491 7.27 -19.80 16.46
CA SER A 491 7.61 -20.56 15.25
C SER A 491 8.12 -21.94 15.58
N ALA A 492 7.25 -22.93 15.62
CA ALA A 492 7.59 -24.36 15.77
C ALA A 492 7.15 -25.17 14.54
N GLU A 493 7.59 -26.41 14.47
CA GLU A 493 7.36 -27.28 13.31
C GLU A 493 5.88 -27.41 12.90
N ARG A 494 4.97 -27.57 13.88
CA ARG A 494 3.54 -27.74 13.62
C ARG A 494 2.71 -26.48 13.80
N LEU A 495 3.19 -25.51 14.55
CA LEU A 495 2.47 -24.28 14.86
C LEU A 495 3.37 -23.08 14.60
N ALA A 496 2.92 -22.18 13.77
CA ALA A 496 3.45 -20.82 13.70
C ALA A 496 2.32 -19.86 14.03
N ALA A 497 2.55 -18.93 14.93
CA ALA A 497 1.55 -17.96 15.35
C ALA A 497 2.19 -16.63 15.71
N SER A 498 1.46 -15.54 15.57
CA SER A 498 1.86 -14.27 16.11
C SER A 498 0.66 -13.56 16.73
N VAL A 499 0.96 -12.72 17.72
CA VAL A 499 -0.02 -11.81 18.32
C VAL A 499 0.65 -10.47 18.50
N SER A 500 0.00 -9.42 18.08
CA SER A 500 0.42 -8.05 18.34
C SER A 500 -0.74 -7.22 18.89
N ALA A 501 -0.46 -6.36 19.86
CA ALA A 501 -1.38 -5.37 20.39
C ALA A 501 -0.74 -3.99 20.28
N PHE A 502 -1.56 -2.98 20.04
CA PHE A 502 -1.09 -1.60 19.98
C PHE A 502 -2.00 -0.65 20.75
N TYR A 503 -1.41 0.43 21.21
CA TYR A 503 -2.12 1.59 21.77
C TYR A 503 -1.44 2.86 21.24
N SER A 504 -2.21 3.74 20.63
CA SER A 504 -1.71 4.96 20.00
C SER A 504 -2.46 6.18 20.50
N SER A 505 -1.72 7.21 20.92
CA SER A 505 -2.22 8.57 21.14
C SER A 505 -1.77 9.44 19.97
N VAL A 506 -2.71 10.17 19.40
CA VAL A 506 -2.46 11.04 18.25
C VAL A 506 -2.89 12.45 18.60
N ASP A 507 -1.91 13.33 18.82
CA ASP A 507 -2.15 14.74 19.00
C ASP A 507 -2.22 15.41 17.63
N ASP A 508 -3.11 16.38 17.47
CA ASP A 508 -3.33 17.07 16.20
C ASP A 508 -3.75 16.11 15.04
N TYR A 509 -4.47 15.02 15.30
CA TYR A 509 -4.99 14.14 14.25
C TYR A 509 -5.78 14.95 13.22
N ILE A 510 -5.49 14.77 11.94
CA ILE A 510 -6.12 15.52 10.85
C ILE A 510 -7.43 14.84 10.47
N LEU A 511 -8.53 15.48 10.84
CA LEU A 511 -9.90 15.07 10.57
C LEU A 511 -10.49 15.89 9.42
N ILE A 512 -11.18 15.23 8.51
CA ILE A 512 -12.02 15.86 7.48
C ILE A 512 -13.49 15.73 7.91
N GLU A 513 -14.17 16.84 7.97
CA GLU A 513 -15.60 16.90 8.37
C GLU A 513 -16.41 17.61 7.28
N THR A 514 -17.41 16.92 6.73
CA THR A 514 -18.32 17.45 5.72
C THR A 514 -19.63 17.89 6.38
N GLY A 515 -20.19 19.01 5.91
CA GLY A 515 -21.41 19.55 6.47
C GLY A 515 -21.19 20.39 7.72
N TYR A 516 -19.94 20.78 7.98
CA TYR A 516 -19.59 21.72 9.05
C TYR A 516 -20.25 23.08 8.81
N LEU A 517 -20.94 23.60 9.84
CA LEU A 517 -21.64 24.88 9.74
C LEU A 517 -20.68 26.04 10.04
N LYS A 518 -20.35 26.82 9.02
CA LYS A 518 -19.53 28.04 9.13
C LYS A 518 -20.37 29.25 8.80
N GLY A 519 -20.98 29.83 9.84
CA GLY A 519 -22.08 30.79 9.70
C GLY A 519 -23.30 30.12 9.04
N MET A 520 -23.77 30.64 7.90
CA MET A 520 -24.88 30.07 7.13
C MET A 520 -24.43 29.07 6.06
N ARG A 521 -23.11 28.81 5.91
CA ARG A 521 -22.60 27.91 4.89
C ARG A 521 -22.35 26.52 5.47
N SER A 522 -22.77 25.48 4.79
CA SER A 522 -22.34 24.12 5.02
C SER A 522 -21.09 23.84 4.17
N VAL A 523 -19.98 23.51 4.83
CA VAL A 523 -18.65 23.38 4.19
C VAL A 523 -17.99 22.07 4.57
N THR A 524 -16.95 21.69 3.84
CA THR A 524 -16.01 20.65 4.27
C THR A 524 -14.80 21.31 4.91
N VAL A 525 -14.46 20.91 6.15
CA VAL A 525 -13.30 21.45 6.87
C VAL A 525 -12.25 20.37 7.10
N THR A 526 -11.01 20.82 7.11
CA THR A 526 -9.87 20.08 7.69
C THR A 526 -9.57 20.70 9.03
N ARG A 527 -9.57 19.90 10.09
CA ARG A 527 -9.27 20.36 11.45
C ARG A 527 -8.43 19.36 12.21
N ASN A 528 -7.66 19.85 13.18
CA ASN A 528 -6.91 19.02 14.10
C ASN A 528 -7.76 18.67 15.32
N ILE A 529 -7.67 17.42 15.75
CA ILE A 529 -8.30 16.88 16.98
C ILE A 529 -7.31 16.00 17.71
N ASP A 530 -7.57 15.69 18.96
CA ASP A 530 -6.85 14.66 19.68
C ASP A 530 -7.61 13.32 19.56
N ALA A 531 -6.88 12.25 19.24
CA ALA A 531 -7.45 10.95 19.03
C ALA A 531 -6.67 9.85 19.76
N ARG A 532 -7.34 8.74 20.05
CA ARG A 532 -6.73 7.50 20.52
C ARG A 532 -7.19 6.34 19.68
N THR A 533 -6.27 5.42 19.40
CA THR A 533 -6.61 4.14 18.77
C THR A 533 -5.92 3.00 19.48
N TRP A 534 -6.59 1.85 19.55
CA TRP A 534 -6.01 0.62 20.10
C TRP A 534 -6.63 -0.60 19.46
N GLY A 535 -5.95 -1.71 19.61
CA GLY A 535 -6.40 -2.98 19.05
C GLY A 535 -5.27 -3.98 18.94
N GLY A 536 -5.39 -4.89 18.00
CA GLY A 536 -4.37 -5.89 17.75
C GLY A 536 -4.69 -6.80 16.59
N GLU A 537 -3.69 -7.53 16.17
CA GLU A 537 -3.79 -8.59 15.18
C GLU A 537 -3.25 -9.89 15.77
N ALA A 538 -3.85 -10.99 15.34
CA ALA A 538 -3.31 -12.33 15.57
C ALA A 538 -3.33 -13.12 14.26
N ASP A 539 -2.33 -13.95 14.07
CA ASP A 539 -2.29 -14.97 13.02
C ASP A 539 -1.80 -16.30 13.59
N ALA A 540 -2.33 -17.39 13.06
CA ALA A 540 -1.89 -18.73 13.42
C ALA A 540 -2.01 -19.66 12.22
N THR A 541 -1.04 -20.57 12.08
CA THR A 541 -1.03 -21.64 11.10
C THR A 541 -0.66 -22.94 11.80
N PHE A 542 -1.55 -23.92 11.77
CA PHE A 542 -1.38 -25.20 12.45
C PHE A 542 -1.41 -26.36 11.45
N ALA A 543 -0.32 -27.12 11.38
CA ALA A 543 -0.24 -28.33 10.58
C ALA A 543 -1.00 -29.46 11.28
N LEU A 544 -2.22 -29.76 10.81
CA LEU A 544 -3.02 -30.88 11.28
C LEU A 544 -2.35 -32.23 10.92
N THR A 545 -1.84 -32.31 9.69
CA THR A 545 -1.03 -33.42 9.16
C THR A 545 0.06 -32.83 8.25
N ALA A 546 0.87 -33.70 7.62
CA ALA A 546 1.85 -33.27 6.60
C ALA A 546 1.21 -32.59 5.37
N ARG A 547 -0.11 -32.76 5.15
CA ARG A 547 -0.82 -32.24 3.97
C ARG A 547 -1.95 -31.28 4.31
N TRP A 548 -2.46 -31.28 5.52
CA TRP A 548 -3.57 -30.46 5.96
C TRP A 548 -3.10 -29.39 6.94
N GLN A 549 -3.51 -28.17 6.71
CA GLN A 549 -3.17 -27.01 7.50
C GLN A 549 -4.43 -26.21 7.82
N LEU A 550 -4.57 -25.81 9.08
CA LEU A 550 -5.54 -24.83 9.53
C LEU A 550 -4.83 -23.49 9.67
N ALA A 551 -5.41 -22.45 9.07
CA ALA A 551 -4.90 -21.08 9.17
C ALA A 551 -5.98 -20.17 9.75
N GLY A 552 -5.59 -19.15 10.50
CA GLY A 552 -6.52 -18.16 11.02
C GLY A 552 -5.86 -16.81 11.20
N THR A 553 -6.63 -15.74 10.98
CA THR A 553 -6.21 -14.36 11.29
C THR A 553 -7.34 -13.61 11.95
N LEU A 554 -7.00 -12.77 12.93
CA LEU A 554 -7.92 -11.88 13.62
C LEU A 554 -7.34 -10.46 13.57
N ALA A 555 -8.20 -9.48 13.31
CA ALA A 555 -7.83 -8.07 13.37
C ALA A 555 -8.93 -7.28 14.06
N TYR A 556 -8.56 -6.44 15.01
CA TYR A 556 -9.45 -5.56 15.75
C TYR A 556 -8.83 -4.17 15.92
N THR A 557 -9.62 -3.15 15.64
CA THR A 557 -9.20 -1.76 15.85
C THR A 557 -10.36 -0.95 16.41
N ARG A 558 -10.07 -0.13 17.41
CA ARG A 558 -11.00 0.83 17.98
C ARG A 558 -10.35 2.20 18.04
N GLY A 559 -11.14 3.26 17.79
CA GLY A 559 -10.69 4.63 17.86
C GLY A 559 -11.68 5.55 18.55
N GLU A 560 -11.17 6.61 19.18
CA GLU A 560 -11.92 7.67 19.85
C GLU A 560 -11.38 9.04 19.46
N ASN A 561 -12.27 9.93 19.08
CA ASN A 561 -12.04 11.37 18.95
C ASN A 561 -12.24 11.99 20.31
N GLN A 562 -11.15 12.33 20.97
CA GLN A 562 -11.18 12.84 22.35
C GLN A 562 -11.58 14.32 22.44
N THR A 563 -11.41 15.07 21.36
CA THR A 563 -11.81 16.48 21.29
C THR A 563 -13.31 16.65 21.30
N ASP A 564 -14.03 15.76 20.63
CA ASP A 564 -15.49 15.85 20.46
C ASP A 564 -16.27 14.82 21.31
N ASP A 565 -15.57 13.91 22.00
CA ASP A 565 -16.14 12.78 22.75
C ASP A 565 -17.00 11.86 21.85
N LEU A 566 -16.49 11.54 20.66
CA LEU A 566 -17.14 10.73 19.65
C LEU A 566 -16.28 9.50 19.29
N PRO A 567 -16.86 8.45 18.66
CA PRO A 567 -16.05 7.45 17.96
C PRO A 567 -15.15 8.13 16.93
N LEU A 568 -13.91 7.64 16.78
CA LEU A 568 -13.08 8.07 15.67
C LEU A 568 -13.63 7.42 14.37
N ALA A 569 -13.82 8.26 13.37
CA ALA A 569 -14.39 7.82 12.10
C ALA A 569 -13.47 6.90 11.31
N GLN A 570 -14.03 6.09 10.40
CA GLN A 570 -13.32 5.20 9.49
C GLN A 570 -12.51 4.09 10.21
N MET A 571 -13.06 3.59 11.34
CA MET A 571 -12.48 2.43 12.03
C MET A 571 -13.05 1.14 11.46
N PRO A 572 -12.19 0.18 11.01
CA PRO A 572 -12.67 -1.10 10.51
C PRO A 572 -13.32 -1.93 11.61
N PRO A 573 -14.35 -2.73 11.30
CA PRO A 573 -14.93 -3.69 12.22
C PRO A 573 -13.96 -4.83 12.55
N LEU A 574 -14.28 -5.61 13.59
CA LEU A 574 -13.60 -6.86 13.91
C LEU A 574 -13.69 -7.82 12.71
N GLU A 575 -12.57 -8.35 12.29
CA GLU A 575 -12.48 -9.33 11.21
C GLU A 575 -11.79 -10.61 11.66
N LEU A 576 -12.40 -11.76 11.36
CA LEU A 576 -11.84 -13.10 11.51
C LEU A 576 -11.78 -13.78 10.14
N ARG A 577 -10.64 -14.36 9.81
CA ARG A 577 -10.47 -15.26 8.67
C ARG A 577 -10.08 -16.63 9.19
N THR A 578 -10.69 -17.66 8.64
CA THR A 578 -10.35 -19.06 8.94
C THR A 578 -10.18 -19.81 7.63
N GLY A 579 -9.03 -20.45 7.45
CA GLY A 579 -8.68 -21.22 6.26
C GLY A 579 -8.41 -22.67 6.61
N LEU A 580 -8.83 -23.59 5.74
CA LEU A 580 -8.43 -24.99 5.76
C LEU A 580 -7.82 -25.32 4.41
N ASN A 581 -6.55 -25.70 4.41
CA ASN A 581 -5.77 -25.93 3.20
C ASN A 581 -5.25 -27.36 3.16
N TYR A 582 -5.38 -27.98 2.00
CA TYR A 582 -4.73 -29.24 1.62
C TYR A 582 -3.65 -28.95 0.60
N THR A 583 -2.45 -29.49 0.78
CA THR A 583 -1.36 -29.37 -0.19
C THR A 583 -0.57 -30.68 -0.26
N ASP A 584 -0.31 -31.15 -1.47
CA ASP A 584 0.68 -32.18 -1.75
C ASP A 584 1.64 -31.70 -2.86
N GLN A 585 2.46 -32.58 -3.40
CA GLN A 585 3.46 -32.24 -4.42
C GLN A 585 2.86 -31.65 -5.71
N ARG A 586 1.63 -32.06 -6.08
CA ARG A 586 0.99 -31.71 -7.35
C ARG A 586 -0.29 -30.90 -7.18
N TRP A 587 -1.02 -31.09 -6.10
CA TRP A 587 -2.36 -30.56 -5.91
C TRP A 587 -2.47 -29.75 -4.63
N SER A 588 -3.31 -28.75 -4.67
CA SER A 588 -3.80 -28.09 -3.46
C SER A 588 -5.30 -27.85 -3.56
N ALA A 589 -5.93 -27.72 -2.42
CA ALA A 589 -7.31 -27.26 -2.29
C ALA A 589 -7.42 -26.43 -1.02
N GLY A 590 -8.17 -25.35 -1.05
CA GLY A 590 -8.33 -24.45 0.07
C GLY A 590 -9.75 -23.94 0.23
N MET A 591 -10.09 -23.65 1.46
CA MET A 591 -11.31 -22.97 1.86
C MET A 591 -10.91 -21.76 2.73
N LEU A 592 -11.50 -20.61 2.46
CA LEU A 592 -11.35 -19.41 3.27
C LEU A 592 -12.75 -18.92 3.69
N TRP A 593 -12.99 -18.86 4.99
CA TRP A 593 -14.17 -18.24 5.58
C TRP A 593 -13.79 -16.91 6.21
N ARG A 594 -14.32 -15.82 5.69
CA ARG A 594 -14.13 -14.47 6.19
C ARG A 594 -15.42 -14.04 6.93
N THR A 595 -15.28 -13.64 8.19
CA THR A 595 -16.37 -13.14 9.02
C THR A 595 -16.00 -11.73 9.48
N VAL A 596 -16.90 -10.79 9.26
CA VAL A 596 -16.76 -9.39 9.67
C VAL A 596 -17.94 -9.06 10.58
N ALA A 597 -17.64 -8.48 11.74
CA ALA A 597 -18.65 -8.06 12.69
C ALA A 597 -19.41 -6.82 12.19
N GLU A 598 -20.55 -6.53 12.80
CA GLU A 598 -21.20 -5.25 12.63
C GLU A 598 -20.32 -4.10 13.14
N GLN A 599 -20.49 -2.90 12.56
CA GLN A 599 -19.88 -1.68 13.06
C GLN A 599 -20.97 -0.65 13.30
N ASP A 600 -21.24 -0.40 14.57
CA ASP A 600 -22.22 0.56 15.07
C ASP A 600 -21.58 1.83 15.67
N ARG A 601 -20.25 1.85 15.76
CA ARG A 601 -19.46 3.00 16.23
C ARG A 601 -18.97 3.80 15.02
N TYR A 602 -19.59 4.93 14.79
CA TYR A 602 -19.28 5.81 13.65
C TYR A 602 -19.47 7.29 14.06
N ALA A 603 -18.82 8.18 13.34
CA ALA A 603 -19.02 9.62 13.40
C ALA A 603 -19.46 10.12 12.04
N LEU A 604 -20.76 10.34 11.87
CA LEU A 604 -21.37 10.66 10.58
C LEU A 604 -20.73 11.91 9.96
N ARG A 605 -20.35 11.80 8.66
CA ARG A 605 -19.70 12.87 7.87
C ARG A 605 -18.30 13.26 8.35
N GLN A 606 -17.72 12.53 9.30
CA GLN A 606 -16.32 12.65 9.70
C GLN A 606 -15.49 11.55 9.06
N GLY A 607 -14.21 11.80 8.85
CA GLY A 607 -13.29 10.84 8.27
C GLY A 607 -11.92 11.42 7.94
N ASN A 608 -11.39 11.00 6.81
CA ASN A 608 -10.08 11.42 6.31
C ASN A 608 -10.18 11.88 4.84
N VAL A 609 -9.05 12.15 4.21
CA VAL A 609 -9.03 12.59 2.79
C VAL A 609 -9.56 11.56 1.81
N VAL A 610 -9.69 10.29 2.23
CA VAL A 610 -10.14 9.19 1.37
C VAL A 610 -11.62 8.88 1.56
N GLY A 611 -12.08 8.76 2.80
CA GLY A 611 -13.41 8.30 3.14
C GLY A 611 -14.01 9.00 4.37
N GLN A 612 -15.32 8.87 4.53
CA GLN A 612 -16.08 9.39 5.66
C GLN A 612 -17.12 8.37 6.10
N ASP A 613 -17.47 8.41 7.39
CA ASP A 613 -18.52 7.55 7.90
C ASP A 613 -19.90 7.92 7.35
N LEU A 614 -20.62 6.89 6.94
CA LEU A 614 -21.94 6.96 6.31
C LEU A 614 -23.05 6.36 7.19
N GLY A 615 -22.75 6.03 8.44
CA GLY A 615 -23.63 5.32 9.36
C GLY A 615 -23.17 3.87 9.63
N PRO A 616 -23.97 3.09 10.35
CA PRO A 616 -23.61 1.73 10.75
C PRO A 616 -23.57 0.76 9.56
N THR A 617 -22.94 -0.38 9.78
CA THR A 617 -22.94 -1.52 8.84
C THR A 617 -23.22 -2.82 9.56
N GLY A 618 -24.05 -3.67 8.97
CA GLY A 618 -24.26 -5.03 9.47
C GLY A 618 -23.06 -5.93 9.24
N GLY A 619 -22.91 -6.93 10.09
CA GLY A 619 -21.90 -7.97 9.90
C GLY A 619 -22.21 -8.89 8.73
N PHE A 620 -21.17 -9.55 8.21
CA PHE A 620 -21.31 -10.50 7.10
C PHE A 620 -20.30 -11.65 7.18
N GLY A 621 -20.61 -12.74 6.47
CA GLY A 621 -19.71 -13.85 6.26
C GLY A 621 -19.62 -14.18 4.78
N VAL A 622 -18.41 -14.46 4.29
CA VAL A 622 -18.11 -14.78 2.90
C VAL A 622 -17.23 -16.03 2.84
N LEU A 623 -17.67 -17.02 2.06
CA LEU A 623 -16.91 -18.25 1.81
C LEU A 623 -16.27 -18.22 0.44
N SER A 624 -14.99 -18.56 0.38
CA SER A 624 -14.21 -18.73 -0.84
C SER A 624 -13.58 -20.10 -0.89
N LEU A 625 -13.49 -20.69 -2.09
CA LEU A 625 -12.84 -21.97 -2.35
C LEU A 625 -11.77 -21.81 -3.42
N ASN A 626 -10.70 -22.58 -3.32
CA ASN A 626 -9.64 -22.61 -4.33
C ASN A 626 -9.10 -24.00 -4.56
N ALA A 627 -8.47 -24.20 -5.72
CA ALA A 627 -7.69 -25.38 -6.06
C ALA A 627 -6.45 -24.95 -6.85
N GLY A 628 -5.37 -25.71 -6.72
CA GLY A 628 -4.14 -25.51 -7.47
C GLY A 628 -3.59 -26.83 -8.00
N TRP A 629 -2.88 -26.76 -9.13
CA TRP A 629 -2.26 -27.90 -9.79
C TRP A 629 -0.89 -27.52 -10.36
N ARG A 630 0.12 -28.33 -10.06
CA ARG A 630 1.47 -28.24 -10.63
C ARG A 630 1.67 -29.34 -11.69
N PRO A 631 1.33 -29.10 -12.97
CA PRO A 631 1.49 -30.10 -14.04
C PRO A 631 2.96 -30.43 -14.34
N ALA A 632 3.85 -29.47 -14.20
CA ALA A 632 5.28 -29.57 -14.42
C ALA A 632 6.05 -28.64 -13.48
N ALA A 633 7.37 -28.82 -13.40
CA ALA A 633 8.24 -27.87 -12.71
C ALA A 633 8.08 -26.47 -13.31
N GLY A 634 8.00 -25.46 -12.46
CA GLY A 634 7.83 -24.05 -12.88
C GLY A 634 6.41 -23.70 -13.37
N VAL A 635 5.46 -24.63 -13.54
CA VAL A 635 4.11 -24.33 -14.01
C VAL A 635 3.09 -24.52 -12.89
N LEU A 636 2.26 -23.51 -12.68
CA LEU A 636 1.20 -23.49 -11.69
C LEU A 636 -0.13 -23.10 -12.35
N VAL A 637 -1.15 -23.90 -12.18
CA VAL A 637 -2.53 -23.60 -12.53
C VAL A 637 -3.33 -23.50 -11.23
N SER A 638 -4.03 -22.39 -11.03
CA SER A 638 -4.89 -22.18 -9.86
C SER A 638 -6.25 -21.67 -10.30
N ALA A 639 -7.29 -22.04 -9.60
CA ALA A 639 -8.66 -21.61 -9.83
C ALA A 639 -9.37 -21.39 -8.52
N GLY A 640 -10.37 -20.55 -8.49
CA GLY A 640 -11.15 -20.36 -7.29
C GLY A 640 -12.51 -19.73 -7.56
N VAL A 641 -13.29 -19.71 -6.50
CA VAL A 641 -14.55 -18.99 -6.40
C VAL A 641 -14.54 -18.17 -5.11
N ASP A 642 -14.74 -16.88 -5.25
CA ASP A 642 -14.93 -15.96 -4.14
C ASP A 642 -16.39 -15.62 -3.98
N ASN A 643 -16.82 -15.33 -2.73
CA ASN A 643 -18.21 -15.09 -2.40
C ASN A 643 -19.15 -16.20 -2.95
N LEU A 644 -18.86 -17.45 -2.59
CA LEU A 644 -19.54 -18.64 -3.12
C LEU A 644 -21.07 -18.57 -3.04
N PHE A 645 -21.60 -17.95 -1.99
CA PHE A 645 -23.04 -17.83 -1.74
C PHE A 645 -23.69 -16.58 -2.32
N ASP A 646 -22.92 -15.80 -3.10
CA ASP A 646 -23.40 -14.58 -3.75
C ASP A 646 -23.99 -13.55 -2.77
N LYS A 647 -23.31 -13.38 -1.63
CA LYS A 647 -23.73 -12.46 -0.58
C LYS A 647 -23.56 -11.02 -1.05
N THR A 648 -24.62 -10.23 -0.98
CA THR A 648 -24.55 -8.76 -1.14
C THR A 648 -24.02 -8.14 0.13
N TYR A 649 -22.89 -7.41 0.04
CA TYR A 649 -22.30 -6.71 1.18
C TYR A 649 -21.43 -5.56 0.71
N ALA A 650 -21.19 -4.60 1.61
CA ALA A 650 -20.22 -3.54 1.45
C ALA A 650 -19.31 -3.51 2.69
N GLU A 651 -18.05 -3.16 2.51
CA GLU A 651 -17.15 -2.88 3.63
C GLU A 651 -17.58 -1.62 4.37
N HIS A 652 -17.36 -1.55 5.69
CA HIS A 652 -17.69 -0.35 6.47
C HIS A 652 -17.01 0.90 5.92
N LEU A 653 -15.77 0.77 5.48
CA LEU A 653 -14.94 1.86 4.98
C LEU A 653 -15.24 2.25 3.52
N SER A 654 -16.02 1.48 2.76
CA SER A 654 -16.33 1.77 1.37
C SER A 654 -17.00 3.13 1.23
N ARG A 655 -16.67 3.82 0.12
CA ARG A 655 -17.25 5.11 -0.24
C ARG A 655 -18.75 4.98 -0.50
N GLY A 656 -19.48 6.08 -0.30
CA GLY A 656 -20.88 6.18 -0.70
C GLY A 656 -21.03 6.17 -2.22
N GLY A 657 -22.05 5.47 -2.73
CA GLY A 657 -22.37 5.47 -4.15
C GLY A 657 -22.80 6.85 -4.62
N ALA A 658 -22.30 7.27 -5.77
CA ALA A 658 -22.75 8.47 -6.49
C ALA A 658 -23.86 8.12 -7.49
N ALA A 659 -24.64 9.11 -7.89
CA ALA A 659 -25.59 8.94 -8.98
C ALA A 659 -24.82 8.84 -10.32
N VAL A 660 -24.82 7.65 -10.91
CA VAL A 660 -24.22 7.37 -12.23
C VAL A 660 -25.35 6.85 -13.13
N SER A 661 -25.51 7.44 -14.31
CA SER A 661 -26.58 7.04 -15.25
C SER A 661 -26.45 5.57 -15.64
N GLY A 662 -27.54 4.80 -15.49
CA GLY A 662 -27.56 3.37 -15.79
C GLY A 662 -27.09 2.45 -14.66
N PHE A 663 -26.78 3.01 -13.48
CA PHE A 663 -26.36 2.25 -12.29
C PHE A 663 -27.20 2.65 -11.08
N GLU A 664 -27.43 1.68 -10.18
CA GLU A 664 -28.11 1.95 -8.92
C GLU A 664 -27.17 2.70 -7.95
N GLN A 665 -27.72 3.74 -7.31
CA GLN A 665 -26.98 4.46 -6.26
C GLN A 665 -27.17 3.76 -4.93
N THR A 666 -26.15 3.12 -4.44
CA THR A 666 -26.13 2.44 -3.13
C THR A 666 -25.61 3.36 -2.01
N THR A 667 -25.95 3.05 -0.74
CA THR A 667 -25.40 3.78 0.42
C THR A 667 -23.88 3.68 0.47
N ARG A 668 -23.33 2.51 0.15
CA ARG A 668 -21.90 2.24 -0.01
C ARG A 668 -21.69 1.46 -1.29
N VAL A 669 -20.54 1.62 -1.91
CA VAL A 669 -20.12 0.78 -3.04
C VAL A 669 -20.03 -0.66 -2.55
N ASN A 670 -20.87 -1.53 -3.12
CA ASN A 670 -20.92 -2.95 -2.79
C ASN A 670 -19.67 -3.68 -3.32
N GLU A 671 -19.29 -4.74 -2.62
CA GLU A 671 -18.24 -5.67 -3.07
C GLU A 671 -18.79 -6.58 -4.19
N PRO A 672 -17.91 -7.16 -5.03
CA PRO A 672 -18.32 -8.09 -6.08
C PRO A 672 -19.13 -9.27 -5.53
N GLY A 673 -20.12 -9.70 -6.28
CA GLY A 673 -20.85 -10.92 -6.08
C GLY A 673 -19.98 -12.16 -6.28
N ARG A 674 -20.58 -13.32 -6.52
CA ARG A 674 -19.82 -14.55 -6.76
C ARG A 674 -18.89 -14.39 -7.97
N THR A 675 -17.58 -14.54 -7.71
CA THR A 675 -16.53 -14.33 -8.70
C THR A 675 -15.76 -15.63 -8.91
N LEU A 676 -15.78 -16.13 -10.15
CA LEU A 676 -14.96 -17.26 -10.59
C LEU A 676 -13.67 -16.73 -11.18
N TRP A 677 -12.56 -17.43 -10.96
CA TRP A 677 -11.27 -17.06 -11.56
C TRP A 677 -10.41 -18.29 -11.87
N LEU A 678 -9.59 -18.16 -12.89
CA LEU A 678 -8.56 -19.13 -13.30
C LEU A 678 -7.26 -18.36 -13.58
N LYS A 679 -6.15 -18.83 -13.01
CA LYS A 679 -4.82 -18.27 -13.21
C LYS A 679 -3.84 -19.37 -13.61
N VAL A 680 -2.99 -19.05 -14.58
CA VAL A 680 -1.85 -19.88 -14.98
C VAL A 680 -0.60 -19.04 -14.79
N GLY A 681 0.40 -19.58 -14.09
CA GLY A 681 1.73 -19.00 -13.93
C GLY A 681 2.80 -19.96 -14.41
N ALA A 682 3.87 -19.44 -15.01
CA ALA A 682 5.03 -20.23 -15.44
C ALA A 682 6.33 -19.48 -15.15
N SER A 683 7.30 -20.19 -14.56
CA SER A 683 8.66 -19.71 -14.30
C SER A 683 9.64 -20.56 -15.11
N PHE A 684 10.63 -19.93 -15.70
CA PHE A 684 11.68 -20.53 -16.52
C PHE A 684 13.04 -19.98 -16.06
N ASP A 685 13.99 -20.87 -15.76
CA ASP A 685 15.37 -20.57 -15.36
C ASP A 685 16.36 -21.18 -16.36
#